data_bd28c010f4707a06a258fa5c031e8bfd
#
_entry.id   bd28c010f4707a06a258fa5c031e8bfd
#
_cell.length_a   1.000
_cell.length_b   1.000
_cell.length_c   1.000
_cell.angle_alpha   90.00
_cell.angle_beta   90.00
_cell.angle_gamma   90.00
#
_symmetry.space_group_name_H-M   'P 1'
#
loop_
_entity.id
_entity.type
_entity.pdbx_description
1 polymer ?
#
loop_
_entity_poly.entity_id
_entity_poly.type
_entity_poly.pdbx_seq_one_letter_code
_entity_poly.pdbx_strand_id
1 'polypeptide(L)'
;APRFICTSATIANPAQLAERLTEQRVHLIERSTAPRGEKHILLLNTPLVDAEKGVRRAAVLEAADLAAQCVDAGLQTIVFGRSRVATELLLTYLRSALERRRSRGAQRYALGEEAAAPKQRLDVAEHVQGYRGGYLPAERRSIEEGLRSGRVRAVVATNALELGIDIGGLAAAIVCGYPGGIAATWQQFGRAGRTTEAAVAVLVATAGLLDQYVIRHSEFLFEQSPEHALIQPDNLMLLVDHVRCAAAELPFHQEEAFGASPYLQDVLALLAEQGEVQRHGERFFWSSLRHPAREVGLRSVGGDPVVIQRVGPSPEREKSAPCLLGEVDQASAQLLVHEGAIYLHGGQSYLVQRLDLTALRADATAVDVDYYTEAISDAEVELLACHAARSAGGSLAAWGDVAVHTQVIGYRKIKRTTHETLGVYPLDYARRTLETNAYWCEIAPAVQQALEAAGLWFDSVNDYGPNWEEQRAIVRARARGRCAICGAPESPGRQHDVHHKIPFRLFGYVPGLNDLYLEANRLENLMLVCRGCHRRIETAGRYQTGLDGLAYLLSNLAPLHLMCDPGDLGVHVARGDPIGRAEASDARARAPRVYLYERTPAGLGFSALLYDLHETLLEAALESVRSCACAHGCPACVGPVLDDQPLQLQTKRLTLALLEQLVA
;
A
#
# COMPACT_ATOMS: atom_id res chain seq x y z
N ALA A 1 -43.80 -4.98 4.44
CA ALA A 1 -42.37 -4.94 4.60
C ALA A 1 -41.71 -5.40 3.28
N PRO A 2 -40.60 -4.80 2.86
CA PRO A 2 -39.88 -5.24 1.67
C PRO A 2 -39.29 -6.62 1.85
N ARG A 3 -39.11 -7.37 0.75
CA ARG A 3 -38.36 -8.61 0.74
C ARG A 3 -36.95 -8.33 0.27
N PHE A 4 -35.96 -8.76 1.04
CA PHE A 4 -34.55 -8.61 0.70
C PHE A 4 -34.03 -9.87 0.03
N ILE A 5 -33.38 -9.72 -1.11
CA ILE A 5 -32.64 -10.77 -1.81
C ILE A 5 -31.21 -10.28 -1.92
N CYS A 6 -30.32 -10.85 -1.09
CA CYS A 6 -28.91 -10.49 -1.06
C CYS A 6 -28.11 -11.51 -1.87
N THR A 7 -27.15 -11.04 -2.67
CA THR A 7 -26.22 -11.89 -3.42
C THR A 7 -24.79 -11.44 -3.17
N SER A 8 -23.88 -12.39 -2.99
CA SER A 8 -22.45 -12.13 -2.85
C SER A 8 -21.66 -13.17 -3.61
N ALA A 9 -20.42 -12.80 -4.02
CA ALA A 9 -19.54 -13.73 -4.71
C ALA A 9 -18.84 -14.68 -3.72
N THR A 10 -18.04 -14.13 -2.80
CA THR A 10 -17.14 -14.91 -1.95
C THR A 10 -16.98 -14.20 -0.61
N ILE A 11 -17.65 -14.65 0.42
CA ILE A 11 -17.53 -14.21 1.82
C ILE A 11 -17.80 -15.39 2.76
N ALA A 12 -17.18 -15.39 3.95
CA ALA A 12 -17.33 -16.47 4.91
C ALA A 12 -18.67 -16.42 5.68
N ASN A 13 -19.21 -15.24 5.91
CA ASN A 13 -20.35 -14.98 6.79
C ASN A 13 -21.56 -14.34 6.08
N PRO A 14 -22.07 -14.90 4.95
CA PRO A 14 -23.09 -14.24 4.14
C PRO A 14 -24.42 -14.05 4.89
N ALA A 15 -24.86 -15.03 5.68
CA ALA A 15 -26.09 -14.91 6.47
C ALA A 15 -25.98 -13.83 7.53
N GLN A 16 -24.91 -13.85 8.33
CA GLN A 16 -24.66 -12.86 9.38
C GLN A 16 -24.59 -11.43 8.81
N LEU A 17 -23.88 -11.24 7.69
CA LEU A 17 -23.79 -9.94 7.03
C LEU A 17 -25.16 -9.45 6.55
N ALA A 18 -25.94 -10.32 5.89
CA ALA A 18 -27.26 -9.98 5.39
C ALA A 18 -28.24 -9.68 6.54
N GLU A 19 -28.20 -10.45 7.63
CA GLU A 19 -29.01 -10.19 8.82
C GLU A 19 -28.65 -8.84 9.49
N ARG A 20 -27.37 -8.50 9.57
CA ARG A 20 -26.92 -7.19 10.09
C ARG A 20 -27.34 -6.01 9.20
N LEU A 21 -27.34 -6.20 7.87
CA LEU A 21 -27.74 -5.16 6.91
C LEU A 21 -29.26 -4.95 6.85
N THR A 22 -30.04 -6.00 7.05
CA THR A 22 -31.52 -5.96 6.87
C THR A 22 -32.28 -6.00 8.18
N GLU A 23 -31.63 -6.29 9.29
CA GLU A 23 -32.22 -6.54 10.61
C GLU A 23 -33.29 -7.65 10.59
N GLN A 24 -33.20 -8.58 9.61
CA GLN A 24 -34.14 -9.68 9.42
C GLN A 24 -33.39 -10.99 9.26
N ARG A 25 -34.00 -12.09 9.77
CA ARG A 25 -33.47 -13.42 9.52
C ARG A 25 -33.52 -13.75 8.03
N VAL A 26 -32.43 -14.31 7.50
CA VAL A 26 -32.30 -14.68 6.10
C VAL A 26 -32.18 -16.19 5.93
N HIS A 27 -32.65 -16.68 4.80
CA HIS A 27 -32.43 -18.06 4.38
C HIS A 27 -31.22 -18.10 3.45
N LEU A 28 -30.17 -18.82 3.87
CA LEU A 28 -28.93 -18.93 3.10
C LEU A 28 -28.99 -20.03 2.07
N ILE A 29 -28.57 -19.75 0.83
CA ILE A 29 -28.39 -20.71 -0.25
C ILE A 29 -26.91 -20.68 -0.65
N GLU A 30 -26.13 -21.68 -0.23
CA GLU A 30 -24.67 -21.75 -0.45
C GLU A 30 -24.27 -22.60 -1.66
N ARG A 31 -25.08 -23.63 -1.99
CA ARG A 31 -24.69 -24.59 -3.01
C ARG A 31 -24.90 -24.04 -4.41
N SER A 32 -23.79 -23.86 -5.15
CA SER A 32 -23.85 -23.57 -6.58
C SER A 32 -24.19 -24.86 -7.37
N THR A 33 -25.22 -24.76 -8.22
CA THR A 33 -25.60 -25.82 -9.16
C THR A 33 -25.18 -25.46 -10.59
N ALA A 34 -24.47 -24.38 -10.79
CA ALA A 34 -23.98 -23.96 -12.11
C ALA A 34 -22.99 -25.00 -12.70
N PRO A 35 -23.09 -25.34 -13.97
CA PRO A 35 -22.09 -26.19 -14.62
C PRO A 35 -20.71 -25.54 -14.59
N ARG A 36 -19.69 -26.34 -14.33
CA ARG A 36 -18.30 -25.88 -14.28
C ARG A 36 -17.43 -26.71 -15.20
N GLY A 37 -16.59 -26.05 -16.01
CA GLY A 37 -15.50 -26.69 -16.73
C GLY A 37 -14.34 -27.07 -15.83
N GLU A 38 -13.43 -27.85 -16.35
CA GLU A 38 -12.18 -28.20 -15.65
C GLU A 38 -11.32 -26.93 -15.49
N LYS A 39 -10.81 -26.70 -14.27
CA LYS A 39 -9.95 -25.56 -13.96
C LYS A 39 -8.65 -26.02 -13.33
N HIS A 40 -7.53 -25.73 -14.00
CA HIS A 40 -6.20 -25.98 -13.48
C HIS A 40 -5.72 -24.74 -12.74
N ILE A 41 -5.36 -24.89 -11.47
CA ILE A 41 -4.81 -23.81 -10.63
C ILE A 41 -3.35 -24.11 -10.37
N LEU A 42 -2.47 -23.17 -10.73
CA LEU A 42 -1.03 -23.27 -10.57
C LEU A 42 -0.51 -22.19 -9.63
N LEU A 43 0.30 -22.58 -8.65
CA LEU A 43 1.05 -21.67 -7.79
C LEU A 43 2.50 -21.65 -8.29
N LEU A 44 2.88 -20.57 -8.99
CA LEU A 44 4.20 -20.43 -9.59
C LEU A 44 5.09 -19.59 -8.69
N ASN A 45 6.12 -20.23 -8.10
CA ASN A 45 7.16 -19.50 -7.38
C ASN A 45 8.24 -19.05 -8.35
N THR A 46 8.50 -17.74 -8.42
CA THR A 46 9.51 -17.20 -9.34
C THR A 46 10.91 -17.73 -9.04
N PRO A 47 11.78 -17.99 -10.05
CA PRO A 47 13.11 -18.54 -9.85
C PRO A 47 13.97 -17.66 -8.94
N LEU A 48 14.79 -18.30 -8.09
CA LEU A 48 15.83 -17.63 -7.31
C LEU A 48 16.97 -17.20 -8.24
N VAL A 49 17.32 -15.92 -8.20
CA VAL A 49 18.45 -15.33 -8.91
C VAL A 49 19.68 -15.27 -8.00
N ASP A 50 19.46 -14.97 -6.72
CA ASP A 50 20.47 -14.96 -5.67
C ASP A 50 19.90 -15.69 -4.44
N ALA A 51 20.45 -16.86 -4.15
CA ALA A 51 19.97 -17.71 -3.05
C ALA A 51 20.38 -17.18 -1.67
N GLU A 52 21.53 -16.51 -1.55
CA GLU A 52 22.03 -15.97 -0.28
C GLU A 52 21.16 -14.78 0.19
N LYS A 53 20.76 -13.93 -0.76
CA LYS A 53 19.92 -12.76 -0.51
C LYS A 53 18.42 -13.05 -0.66
N GLY A 54 18.04 -14.27 -1.06
CA GLY A 54 16.65 -14.63 -1.34
C GLY A 54 16.03 -13.83 -2.49
N VAL A 55 16.85 -13.28 -3.40
CA VAL A 55 16.38 -12.47 -4.54
C VAL A 55 15.81 -13.38 -5.61
N ARG A 56 14.60 -13.10 -6.04
CA ARG A 56 13.87 -13.82 -7.07
C ARG A 56 13.71 -12.97 -8.33
N ARG A 57 13.52 -13.64 -9.46
CA ARG A 57 13.10 -12.97 -10.70
C ARG A 57 11.82 -12.17 -10.45
N ALA A 58 11.73 -10.95 -11.00
CA ALA A 58 10.58 -10.10 -10.80
C ALA A 58 9.29 -10.76 -11.32
N ALA A 59 8.28 -10.91 -10.46
CA ALA A 59 7.01 -11.56 -10.79
C ALA A 59 6.29 -10.89 -11.96
N VAL A 60 6.43 -9.56 -12.11
CA VAL A 60 5.86 -8.81 -13.23
C VAL A 60 6.42 -9.23 -14.58
N LEU A 61 7.70 -9.61 -14.67
CA LEU A 61 8.33 -10.10 -15.90
C LEU A 61 7.89 -11.54 -16.19
N GLU A 62 7.82 -12.39 -15.17
CA GLU A 62 7.37 -13.77 -15.28
C GLU A 62 5.89 -13.84 -15.72
N ALA A 63 5.03 -13.04 -15.08
CA ALA A 63 3.61 -12.95 -15.44
C ALA A 63 3.41 -12.45 -16.88
N ALA A 64 4.19 -11.46 -17.32
CA ALA A 64 4.13 -10.94 -18.68
C ALA A 64 4.59 -11.99 -19.72
N ASP A 65 5.68 -12.72 -19.45
CA ASP A 65 6.18 -13.78 -20.31
C ASP A 65 5.18 -14.96 -20.43
N LEU A 66 4.55 -15.33 -19.31
CA LEU A 66 3.51 -16.36 -19.25
C LEU A 66 2.26 -15.94 -20.03
N ALA A 67 1.80 -14.70 -19.80
CA ALA A 67 0.67 -14.13 -20.53
C ALA A 67 0.92 -14.10 -22.05
N ALA A 68 2.13 -13.74 -22.47
CA ALA A 68 2.51 -13.76 -23.87
C ALA A 68 2.44 -15.18 -24.46
N GLN A 69 2.83 -16.21 -23.70
CA GLN A 69 2.70 -17.60 -24.12
C GLN A 69 1.23 -18.02 -24.28
N CYS A 70 0.37 -17.65 -23.32
CA CYS A 70 -1.08 -17.92 -23.40
C CYS A 70 -1.70 -17.26 -24.64
N VAL A 71 -1.37 -15.98 -24.91
CA VAL A 71 -1.86 -15.24 -26.09
C VAL A 71 -1.39 -15.89 -27.41
N ASP A 72 -0.10 -16.29 -27.47
CA ASP A 72 0.44 -16.98 -28.66
C ASP A 72 -0.24 -18.35 -28.89
N ALA A 73 -0.62 -19.03 -27.80
CA ALA A 73 -1.42 -20.27 -27.85
C ALA A 73 -2.90 -20.03 -28.25
N GLY A 74 -3.32 -18.78 -28.43
CA GLY A 74 -4.69 -18.41 -28.77
C GLY A 74 -5.64 -18.28 -27.61
N LEU A 75 -5.15 -18.37 -26.36
CA LEU A 75 -5.95 -18.25 -25.15
C LEU A 75 -6.23 -16.77 -24.85
N GLN A 76 -7.52 -16.43 -24.70
CA GLN A 76 -7.89 -15.10 -24.22
C GLN A 76 -7.56 -14.99 -22.74
N THR A 77 -6.73 -13.99 -22.37
CA THR A 77 -6.03 -13.96 -21.08
C THR A 77 -6.31 -12.68 -20.31
N ILE A 78 -6.53 -12.79 -19.00
CA ILE A 78 -6.50 -11.67 -18.08
C ILE A 78 -5.27 -11.77 -17.17
N VAL A 79 -4.61 -10.62 -16.92
CA VAL A 79 -3.49 -10.50 -15.98
C VAL A 79 -3.85 -9.48 -14.92
N PHE A 80 -3.81 -9.86 -13.65
CA PHE A 80 -4.07 -8.96 -12.54
C PHE A 80 -2.77 -8.41 -11.95
N GLY A 81 -2.69 -7.08 -11.81
CA GLY A 81 -1.63 -6.36 -11.14
C GLY A 81 -2.11 -5.75 -9.83
N ARG A 82 -1.27 -5.74 -8.79
CA ARG A 82 -1.61 -5.27 -7.44
C ARG A 82 -1.79 -3.76 -7.31
N SER A 83 -1.28 -2.97 -8.26
CA SER A 83 -1.37 -1.50 -8.24
C SER A 83 -1.54 -0.94 -9.65
N ARG A 84 -1.98 0.33 -9.72
CA ARG A 84 -2.10 1.04 -11.01
C ARG A 84 -0.77 1.07 -11.77
N VAL A 85 0.35 1.31 -11.07
CA VAL A 85 1.69 1.32 -11.67
C VAL A 85 2.10 -0.08 -12.14
N ALA A 86 1.92 -1.10 -11.29
CA ALA A 86 2.24 -2.48 -11.67
C ALA A 86 1.44 -2.94 -12.89
N THR A 87 0.16 -2.57 -13.00
CA THR A 87 -0.70 -2.87 -14.15
C THR A 87 -0.15 -2.25 -15.44
N GLU A 88 0.25 -0.98 -15.42
CA GLU A 88 0.82 -0.32 -16.60
C GLU A 88 2.20 -0.89 -16.99
N LEU A 89 3.03 -1.25 -16.00
CA LEU A 89 4.30 -1.93 -16.26
C LEU A 89 4.09 -3.32 -16.87
N LEU A 90 3.17 -4.12 -16.32
CA LEU A 90 2.77 -5.41 -16.88
C LEU A 90 2.28 -5.28 -18.31
N LEU A 91 1.45 -4.27 -18.60
CA LEU A 91 0.97 -3.97 -19.96
C LEU A 91 2.14 -3.71 -20.92
N THR A 92 3.08 -2.88 -20.52
CA THR A 92 4.27 -2.55 -21.30
C THR A 92 5.15 -3.78 -21.52
N TYR A 93 5.39 -4.58 -20.49
CA TYR A 93 6.21 -5.79 -20.58
C TYR A 93 5.54 -6.87 -21.42
N LEU A 94 4.23 -7.07 -21.31
CA LEU A 94 3.47 -8.01 -22.12
C LEU A 94 3.51 -7.65 -23.60
N ARG A 95 3.28 -6.38 -23.94
CA ARG A 95 3.40 -5.88 -25.32
C ARG A 95 4.80 -6.13 -25.87
N SER A 96 5.84 -5.76 -25.13
CA SER A 96 7.23 -5.99 -25.52
C SER A 96 7.58 -7.48 -25.62
N ALA A 97 7.05 -8.34 -24.76
CA ALA A 97 7.26 -9.78 -24.82
C ALA A 97 6.66 -10.38 -26.10
N LEU A 98 5.44 -10.00 -26.46
CA LEU A 98 4.77 -10.44 -27.70
C LEU A 98 5.53 -9.97 -28.94
N GLU A 99 6.01 -8.72 -28.97
CA GLU A 99 6.81 -8.19 -30.08
C GLU A 99 8.12 -8.96 -30.26
N ARG A 100 8.87 -9.20 -29.16
CA ARG A 100 10.11 -10.00 -29.19
C ARG A 100 9.88 -11.43 -29.68
N ARG A 101 8.82 -12.09 -29.22
CA ARG A 101 8.46 -13.47 -29.63
C ARG A 101 8.13 -13.53 -31.14
N ARG A 102 7.37 -12.57 -31.62
CA ARG A 102 7.03 -12.44 -33.05
C ARG A 102 8.25 -12.19 -33.92
N SER A 103 9.15 -11.29 -33.52
CA SER A 103 10.38 -11.00 -34.24
C SER A 103 11.27 -12.23 -34.32
N ARG A 104 11.42 -13.00 -33.23
CA ARG A 104 12.16 -14.27 -33.23
C ARG A 104 11.50 -15.32 -34.11
N GLY A 105 10.17 -15.47 -34.08
CA GLY A 105 9.42 -16.38 -34.93
C GLY A 105 9.59 -16.06 -36.42
N ALA A 106 9.49 -14.80 -36.81
CA ALA A 106 9.72 -14.33 -38.17
C ALA A 106 11.16 -14.61 -38.65
N GLN A 107 12.17 -14.40 -37.78
CA GLN A 107 13.56 -14.68 -38.09
C GLN A 107 13.82 -16.18 -38.29
N ARG A 108 13.28 -17.05 -37.42
CA ARG A 108 13.38 -18.52 -37.58
C ARG A 108 12.71 -19.02 -38.85
N TYR A 109 11.52 -18.47 -39.18
CA TYR A 109 10.85 -18.77 -40.45
C TYR A 109 11.69 -18.35 -41.67
N ALA A 110 12.29 -17.16 -41.63
CA ALA A 110 13.18 -16.68 -42.70
C ALA A 110 14.45 -17.53 -42.85
N LEU A 111 14.89 -18.22 -41.78
CA LEU A 111 16.04 -19.13 -41.80
C LEU A 111 15.67 -20.56 -42.20
N GLY A 112 14.40 -20.83 -42.56
CA GLY A 112 13.94 -22.15 -42.96
C GLY A 112 13.80 -23.17 -41.83
N GLU A 113 13.82 -22.73 -40.59
CA GLU A 113 13.50 -23.59 -39.43
C GLU A 113 11.98 -23.86 -39.42
N GLU A 114 11.54 -25.04 -38.92
CA GLU A 114 10.11 -25.38 -38.77
C GLU A 114 9.40 -24.40 -37.83
N ALA A 115 9.14 -23.21 -38.30
CA ALA A 115 8.33 -22.20 -37.62
C ALA A 115 7.03 -22.00 -38.43
N ALA A 116 5.90 -21.91 -37.76
CA ALA A 116 4.65 -21.56 -38.44
C ALA A 116 4.80 -20.21 -39.13
N ALA A 117 4.25 -20.07 -40.35
CA ALA A 117 4.23 -18.80 -41.07
C ALA A 117 3.73 -17.67 -40.14
N PRO A 118 4.33 -16.47 -40.17
CA PRO A 118 3.94 -15.37 -39.33
C PRO A 118 2.44 -15.10 -39.54
N LYS A 119 1.63 -15.36 -38.49
CA LYS A 119 0.23 -15.00 -38.47
C LYS A 119 0.11 -13.51 -38.77
N GLN A 120 -0.94 -13.10 -39.47
CA GLN A 120 -1.24 -11.70 -39.81
C GLN A 120 -0.80 -10.71 -38.71
N ARG A 121 -0.21 -9.60 -39.11
CA ARG A 121 0.34 -8.56 -38.22
C ARG A 121 -0.80 -8.01 -37.34
N LEU A 122 -1.04 -8.66 -36.21
CA LEU A 122 -1.94 -8.17 -35.18
C LEU A 122 -1.30 -6.90 -34.57
N ASP A 123 -2.00 -5.80 -34.55
CA ASP A 123 -1.57 -4.64 -33.80
C ASP A 123 -1.60 -5.00 -32.31
N VAL A 124 -0.41 -5.14 -31.71
CA VAL A 124 -0.29 -5.56 -30.30
C VAL A 124 -0.98 -4.54 -29.40
N ALA A 125 -0.93 -3.26 -29.75
CA ALA A 125 -1.55 -2.21 -28.96
C ALA A 125 -3.09 -2.30 -28.98
N GLU A 126 -3.69 -2.75 -30.08
CA GLU A 126 -5.14 -2.94 -30.19
C GLU A 126 -5.63 -4.20 -29.45
N HIS A 127 -4.86 -5.28 -29.49
CA HIS A 127 -5.25 -6.59 -28.96
C HIS A 127 -4.86 -6.81 -27.49
N VAL A 128 -3.96 -5.97 -26.94
CA VAL A 128 -3.50 -6.03 -25.55
C VAL A 128 -3.77 -4.71 -24.89
N GLN A 129 -4.76 -4.68 -24.00
CA GLN A 129 -5.26 -3.48 -23.37
C GLN A 129 -5.01 -3.47 -21.86
N GLY A 130 -4.87 -2.27 -21.28
CA GLY A 130 -4.93 -2.05 -19.83
C GLY A 130 -6.37 -1.80 -19.38
N TYR A 131 -6.69 -2.12 -18.12
CA TYR A 131 -7.99 -1.79 -17.53
C TYR A 131 -7.84 -1.51 -16.03
N ARG A 132 -8.08 -0.27 -15.61
CA ARG A 132 -7.95 0.12 -14.21
C ARG A 132 -8.85 1.30 -13.83
N GLY A 133 -8.99 1.54 -12.54
CA GLY A 133 -9.58 2.76 -12.03
C GLY A 133 -8.81 3.98 -12.54
N GLY A 134 -9.55 5.04 -12.89
CA GLY A 134 -9.00 6.26 -13.49
C GLY A 134 -9.01 6.30 -15.02
N TYR A 135 -9.32 5.19 -15.71
CA TYR A 135 -9.64 5.21 -17.14
C TYR A 135 -11.04 5.80 -17.36
N LEU A 136 -11.22 6.50 -18.45
CA LEU A 136 -12.50 7.12 -18.79
C LEU A 136 -13.60 6.07 -19.00
N PRO A 137 -14.86 6.35 -18.64
CA PRO A 137 -15.96 5.41 -18.82
C PRO A 137 -16.15 4.90 -20.25
N ALA A 138 -15.90 5.75 -21.25
CA ALA A 138 -15.99 5.39 -22.66
C ALA A 138 -14.89 4.40 -23.07
N GLU A 139 -13.65 4.63 -22.60
CA GLU A 139 -12.51 3.76 -22.82
C GLU A 139 -12.73 2.38 -22.20
N ARG A 140 -13.17 2.34 -20.93
CA ARG A 140 -13.51 1.08 -20.25
C ARG A 140 -14.55 0.27 -21.00
N ARG A 141 -15.65 0.91 -21.45
CA ARG A 141 -16.69 0.24 -22.25
C ARG A 141 -16.15 -0.34 -23.55
N SER A 142 -15.28 0.40 -24.26
CA SER A 142 -14.65 -0.10 -25.49
C SER A 142 -13.79 -1.34 -25.28
N ILE A 143 -13.05 -1.39 -24.14
CA ILE A 143 -12.23 -2.55 -23.77
C ILE A 143 -13.12 -3.75 -23.42
N GLU A 144 -14.18 -3.54 -22.63
CA GLU A 144 -15.15 -4.59 -22.26
C GLU A 144 -15.82 -5.20 -23.50
N GLU A 145 -16.21 -4.36 -24.45
CA GLU A 145 -16.79 -4.80 -25.73
C GLU A 145 -15.76 -5.54 -26.61
N GLY A 146 -14.51 -5.06 -26.58
CA GLY A 146 -13.38 -5.74 -27.24
C GLY A 146 -13.10 -7.13 -26.66
N LEU A 147 -13.23 -7.30 -25.33
CA LEU A 147 -13.10 -8.60 -24.66
C LEU A 147 -14.23 -9.55 -25.08
N ARG A 148 -15.48 -9.08 -25.02
CA ARG A 148 -16.66 -9.90 -25.39
C ARG A 148 -16.62 -10.34 -26.86
N SER A 149 -16.18 -9.47 -27.77
CA SER A 149 -16.05 -9.78 -29.19
C SER A 149 -14.81 -10.60 -29.55
N GLY A 150 -13.88 -10.83 -28.59
CA GLY A 150 -12.61 -11.50 -28.85
C GLY A 150 -11.57 -10.65 -29.60
N ARG A 151 -11.85 -9.36 -29.88
CA ARG A 151 -10.90 -8.41 -30.47
C ARG A 151 -9.73 -8.18 -29.51
N VAL A 152 -10.01 -7.95 -28.22
CA VAL A 152 -9.00 -7.88 -27.17
C VAL A 152 -8.63 -9.30 -26.74
N ARG A 153 -7.38 -9.68 -26.96
CA ARG A 153 -6.84 -11.02 -26.67
C ARG A 153 -6.24 -11.13 -25.28
N ALA A 154 -5.70 -10.02 -24.78
CA ALA A 154 -5.24 -9.93 -23.39
C ALA A 154 -5.65 -8.60 -22.76
N VAL A 155 -6.02 -8.65 -21.49
CA VAL A 155 -6.24 -7.48 -20.69
C VAL A 155 -5.39 -7.54 -19.42
N VAL A 156 -4.69 -6.43 -19.11
CA VAL A 156 -3.96 -6.28 -17.85
C VAL A 156 -4.77 -5.35 -16.96
N ALA A 157 -5.21 -5.85 -15.82
CA ALA A 157 -6.15 -5.13 -14.97
C ALA A 157 -5.68 -5.03 -13.50
N THR A 158 -6.18 -4.01 -12.80
CA THR A 158 -6.25 -4.03 -11.34
C THR A 158 -7.46 -4.86 -10.90
N ASN A 159 -7.79 -4.87 -9.60
CA ASN A 159 -9.04 -5.43 -9.08
C ASN A 159 -10.33 -4.83 -9.72
N ALA A 160 -10.23 -3.81 -10.57
CA ALA A 160 -11.37 -3.22 -11.28
C ALA A 160 -12.13 -4.22 -12.19
N LEU A 161 -11.47 -5.30 -12.65
CA LEU A 161 -12.11 -6.41 -13.38
C LEU A 161 -12.36 -7.66 -12.50
N GLU A 162 -12.18 -7.56 -11.20
CA GLU A 162 -12.42 -8.65 -10.26
C GLU A 162 -13.91 -8.96 -10.09
N LEU A 163 -14.75 -7.92 -10.04
CA LEU A 163 -16.19 -8.01 -9.76
C LEU A 163 -17.06 -7.26 -10.76
N GLY A 164 -18.31 -7.71 -10.91
CA GLY A 164 -19.43 -6.91 -11.41
C GLY A 164 -19.50 -6.69 -12.94
N ILE A 165 -18.52 -7.17 -13.73
CA ILE A 165 -18.51 -6.95 -15.18
C ILE A 165 -18.54 -8.29 -15.89
N ASP A 166 -19.49 -8.47 -16.81
CA ASP A 166 -19.52 -9.60 -17.72
C ASP A 166 -18.62 -9.33 -18.92
N ILE A 167 -17.43 -9.89 -18.89
CA ILE A 167 -16.42 -9.78 -19.96
C ILE A 167 -16.32 -11.06 -20.81
N GLY A 168 -17.26 -11.99 -20.65
CA GLY A 168 -17.23 -13.30 -21.28
C GLY A 168 -16.32 -14.30 -20.55
N GLY A 169 -16.22 -15.51 -21.10
CA GLY A 169 -15.35 -16.57 -20.58
C GLY A 169 -13.92 -16.40 -21.08
N LEU A 170 -13.00 -16.12 -20.16
CA LEU A 170 -11.57 -16.08 -20.46
C LEU A 170 -10.98 -17.49 -20.25
N ALA A 171 -9.97 -17.84 -21.05
CA ALA A 171 -9.32 -19.15 -20.96
C ALA A 171 -8.21 -19.18 -19.90
N ALA A 172 -7.56 -18.03 -19.67
CA ALA A 172 -6.46 -17.92 -18.70
C ALA A 172 -6.62 -16.69 -17.79
N ALA A 173 -6.34 -16.88 -16.49
CA ALA A 173 -6.21 -15.80 -15.51
C ALA A 173 -4.84 -15.90 -14.83
N ILE A 174 -4.06 -14.84 -14.88
CA ILE A 174 -2.73 -14.75 -14.27
C ILE A 174 -2.77 -13.66 -13.19
N VAL A 175 -2.46 -14.03 -11.97
CA VAL A 175 -2.46 -13.13 -10.80
C VAL A 175 -1.01 -12.85 -10.43
N CYS A 176 -0.55 -11.62 -10.60
CA CYS A 176 0.82 -11.20 -10.32
C CYS A 176 0.95 -10.72 -8.87
N GLY A 177 1.43 -11.60 -8.01
CA GLY A 177 1.46 -11.45 -6.56
C GLY A 177 0.12 -11.77 -5.90
N TYR A 178 0.17 -12.31 -4.68
CA TYR A 178 -1.03 -12.61 -3.88
C TYR A 178 -1.84 -11.33 -3.64
N PRO A 179 -3.15 -11.28 -3.95
CA PRO A 179 -3.94 -10.05 -3.90
C PRO A 179 -4.14 -9.47 -2.48
N GLY A 180 -3.85 -10.27 -1.45
CA GLY A 180 -4.04 -9.89 -0.06
C GLY A 180 -5.19 -10.61 0.63
N GLY A 181 -6.05 -11.29 -0.12
CA GLY A 181 -7.19 -12.05 0.41
C GLY A 181 -7.48 -13.32 -0.39
N ILE A 182 -8.05 -14.32 0.30
CA ILE A 182 -8.53 -15.57 -0.30
C ILE A 182 -9.69 -15.26 -1.24
N ALA A 183 -10.66 -14.45 -0.80
CA ALA A 183 -11.81 -14.07 -1.60
C ALA A 183 -11.39 -13.38 -2.91
N ALA A 184 -10.49 -12.39 -2.82
CA ALA A 184 -9.96 -11.70 -3.99
C ALA A 184 -9.24 -12.66 -4.95
N THR A 185 -8.43 -13.59 -4.42
CA THR A 185 -7.74 -14.61 -5.24
C THR A 185 -8.73 -15.48 -6.01
N TRP A 186 -9.74 -16.01 -5.33
CA TRP A 186 -10.77 -16.83 -5.96
C TRP A 186 -11.62 -16.06 -6.96
N GLN A 187 -11.91 -14.77 -6.72
CA GLN A 187 -12.63 -13.91 -7.66
C GLN A 187 -11.81 -13.65 -8.92
N GLN A 188 -10.50 -13.40 -8.78
CA GLN A 188 -9.58 -13.23 -9.90
C GLN A 188 -9.40 -14.53 -10.68
N PHE A 189 -9.19 -15.67 -10.02
CA PHE A 189 -9.19 -16.99 -10.65
C PHE A 189 -10.55 -17.31 -11.31
N GLY A 190 -11.65 -16.82 -10.75
CA GLY A 190 -13.00 -16.95 -11.27
C GLY A 190 -13.22 -16.25 -12.61
N ARG A 191 -12.33 -15.37 -13.04
CA ARG A 191 -12.41 -14.74 -14.36
C ARG A 191 -12.08 -15.69 -15.50
N ALA A 192 -11.33 -16.76 -15.25
CA ALA A 192 -11.16 -17.84 -16.21
C ALA A 192 -12.16 -18.98 -15.95
N GLY A 193 -12.63 -19.63 -17.05
CA GLY A 193 -13.45 -20.84 -16.97
C GLY A 193 -14.92 -20.62 -16.61
N ARG A 194 -15.56 -19.59 -17.15
CA ARG A 194 -17.01 -19.36 -17.03
C ARG A 194 -17.88 -20.27 -17.91
N THR A 195 -17.23 -20.99 -18.84
CA THR A 195 -17.87 -21.96 -19.73
C THR A 195 -17.56 -23.38 -19.28
N THR A 196 -18.03 -24.36 -20.02
CA THR A 196 -17.68 -25.77 -19.80
C THR A 196 -16.31 -26.17 -20.35
N GLU A 197 -15.57 -25.23 -20.97
CA GLU A 197 -14.24 -25.45 -21.47
C GLU A 197 -13.20 -25.43 -20.35
N ALA A 198 -12.07 -26.12 -20.58
CA ALA A 198 -10.95 -26.11 -19.64
C ALA A 198 -10.31 -24.73 -19.54
N ALA A 199 -9.92 -24.34 -18.34
CA ALA A 199 -9.30 -23.04 -18.07
C ALA A 199 -8.11 -23.16 -17.12
N VAL A 200 -7.21 -22.18 -17.18
CA VAL A 200 -6.04 -22.11 -16.31
C VAL A 200 -6.03 -20.83 -15.48
N ALA A 201 -5.74 -20.95 -14.20
CA ALA A 201 -5.50 -19.83 -13.30
C ALA A 201 -4.11 -19.99 -12.68
N VAL A 202 -3.31 -18.93 -12.69
CA VAL A 202 -1.93 -18.97 -12.20
C VAL A 202 -1.69 -17.83 -11.21
N LEU A 203 -1.25 -18.15 -10.00
CA LEU A 203 -0.67 -17.18 -9.07
C LEU A 203 0.85 -17.15 -9.28
N VAL A 204 1.38 -16.03 -9.73
CA VAL A 204 2.82 -15.80 -9.88
C VAL A 204 3.32 -15.08 -8.64
N ALA A 205 3.97 -15.80 -7.74
CA ALA A 205 4.39 -15.29 -6.44
C ALA A 205 5.57 -14.31 -6.55
N THR A 206 5.52 -13.24 -5.77
CA THR A 206 6.65 -12.33 -5.54
C THR A 206 7.61 -12.89 -4.49
N ALA A 207 8.73 -12.21 -4.26
CA ALA A 207 9.64 -12.55 -3.15
C ALA A 207 9.09 -12.12 -1.77
N GLY A 208 7.99 -11.38 -1.70
CA GLY A 208 7.42 -10.86 -0.46
C GLY A 208 6.88 -11.93 0.48
N LEU A 209 6.81 -11.62 1.78
CA LEU A 209 6.46 -12.55 2.84
C LEU A 209 5.12 -13.24 2.61
N LEU A 210 4.06 -12.47 2.30
CA LEU A 210 2.72 -13.00 2.05
C LEU A 210 2.69 -14.02 0.91
N ASP A 211 3.30 -13.68 -0.21
CA ASP A 211 3.36 -14.55 -1.38
C ASP A 211 4.11 -15.85 -1.07
N GLN A 212 5.27 -15.73 -0.39
CA GLN A 212 6.09 -16.89 -0.01
C GLN A 212 5.39 -17.72 1.07
N TYR A 213 4.57 -17.12 1.94
CA TYR A 213 3.72 -17.85 2.88
C TYR A 213 2.69 -18.71 2.12
N VAL A 214 1.91 -18.12 1.22
CA VAL A 214 0.90 -18.83 0.42
C VAL A 214 1.50 -19.96 -0.43
N ILE A 215 2.73 -19.77 -0.97
CA ILE A 215 3.41 -20.82 -1.73
C ILE A 215 3.81 -22.01 -0.84
N ARG A 216 4.23 -21.76 0.41
CA ARG A 216 4.63 -22.83 1.36
C ARG A 216 3.43 -23.49 2.02
N HIS A 217 2.36 -22.75 2.21
CA HIS A 217 1.13 -23.13 2.88
C HIS A 217 -0.05 -23.03 1.91
N SER A 218 -0.04 -23.87 0.87
CA SER A 218 -1.09 -23.86 -0.15
C SER A 218 -2.48 -24.18 0.43
N GLU A 219 -2.52 -24.94 1.53
CA GLU A 219 -3.73 -25.23 2.32
C GLU A 219 -4.42 -23.94 2.80
N PHE A 220 -3.67 -22.88 3.07
CA PHE A 220 -4.22 -21.57 3.41
C PHE A 220 -5.17 -21.05 2.31
N LEU A 221 -4.82 -21.22 1.04
CA LEU A 221 -5.64 -20.77 -0.08
C LEU A 221 -6.79 -21.74 -0.42
N PHE A 222 -6.56 -23.04 -0.26
CA PHE A 222 -7.49 -24.07 -0.74
C PHE A 222 -8.43 -24.63 0.33
N GLU A 223 -8.03 -24.61 1.60
CA GLU A 223 -8.76 -25.25 2.70
C GLU A 223 -9.32 -24.25 3.71
N GLN A 224 -8.76 -23.02 3.78
CA GLN A 224 -9.27 -21.99 4.67
C GLN A 224 -10.54 -21.36 4.11
N SER A 225 -11.40 -20.89 5.03
CA SER A 225 -12.55 -20.05 4.69
C SER A 225 -12.07 -18.71 4.12
N PRO A 226 -12.78 -18.12 3.15
CA PRO A 226 -12.51 -16.74 2.77
C PRO A 226 -12.75 -15.76 3.93
N GLU A 227 -12.43 -14.51 3.71
CA GLU A 227 -12.55 -13.42 4.66
C GLU A 227 -14.02 -13.19 5.07
N HIS A 228 -14.21 -12.79 6.33
CA HIS A 228 -15.48 -12.30 6.83
C HIS A 228 -15.74 -10.89 6.30
N ALA A 229 -16.92 -10.65 5.74
CA ALA A 229 -17.33 -9.29 5.45
C ALA A 229 -17.75 -8.59 6.76
N LEU A 230 -17.16 -7.41 6.99
CA LEU A 230 -17.40 -6.61 8.18
C LEU A 230 -18.18 -5.34 7.82
N ILE A 231 -19.10 -4.95 8.70
CA ILE A 231 -19.75 -3.64 8.65
C ILE A 231 -19.65 -3.00 10.02
N GLN A 232 -19.45 -1.69 10.06
CA GLN A 232 -19.39 -0.87 11.26
C GLN A 232 -20.49 0.19 11.22
N PRO A 233 -21.75 -0.18 11.59
CA PRO A 233 -22.89 0.72 11.45
C PRO A 233 -22.82 1.93 12.38
N ASP A 234 -22.08 1.84 13.48
CA ASP A 234 -21.91 2.90 14.48
C ASP A 234 -20.68 3.79 14.21
N ASN A 235 -20.00 3.60 13.07
CA ASN A 235 -18.96 4.56 12.64
C ASN A 235 -19.62 5.90 12.38
N LEU A 236 -19.29 6.91 13.19
CA LEU A 236 -19.97 8.21 13.18
C LEU A 236 -19.88 8.93 11.82
N MET A 237 -18.78 8.79 11.10
CA MET A 237 -18.62 9.40 9.77
C MET A 237 -19.62 8.82 8.77
N LEU A 238 -19.76 7.50 8.75
CA LEU A 238 -20.72 6.81 7.89
C LEU A 238 -22.16 7.08 8.34
N LEU A 239 -22.39 7.07 9.66
CA LEU A 239 -23.73 7.31 10.21
C LEU A 239 -24.25 8.69 9.86
N VAL A 240 -23.43 9.74 9.97
CA VAL A 240 -23.81 11.12 9.58
C VAL A 240 -24.27 11.16 8.13
N ASP A 241 -23.51 10.56 7.22
CA ASP A 241 -23.85 10.51 5.79
C ASP A 241 -25.16 9.74 5.52
N HIS A 242 -25.36 8.62 6.21
CA HIS A 242 -26.60 7.83 6.09
C HIS A 242 -27.81 8.59 6.66
N VAL A 243 -27.67 9.25 7.82
CA VAL A 243 -28.74 10.07 8.41
C VAL A 243 -29.08 11.27 7.53
N ARG A 244 -28.07 11.94 6.94
CA ARG A 244 -28.29 13.01 5.93
C ARG A 244 -29.14 12.52 4.75
N CYS A 245 -28.78 11.36 4.19
CA CYS A 245 -29.53 10.76 3.08
C CYS A 245 -30.96 10.38 3.48
N ALA A 246 -31.13 9.79 4.64
CA ALA A 246 -32.44 9.39 5.15
C ALA A 246 -33.33 10.61 5.45
N ALA A 247 -32.79 11.68 6.07
CA ALA A 247 -33.49 12.93 6.33
C ALA A 247 -33.97 13.62 5.05
N ALA A 248 -33.20 13.50 3.95
CA ALA A 248 -33.58 14.02 2.65
C ALA A 248 -34.70 13.22 1.96
N GLU A 249 -34.87 11.94 2.32
CA GLU A 249 -35.95 11.10 1.81
C GLU A 249 -37.24 11.27 2.63
N LEU A 250 -37.14 11.20 3.97
CA LEU A 250 -38.27 11.32 4.89
C LEU A 250 -37.85 12.08 6.17
N PRO A 251 -38.72 12.94 6.73
CA PRO A 251 -38.46 13.63 7.98
C PRO A 251 -38.33 12.64 9.15
N PHE A 252 -37.30 12.77 9.96
CA PHE A 252 -37.16 12.02 11.21
C PHE A 252 -38.10 12.52 12.31
N HIS A 253 -38.60 11.60 13.14
CA HIS A 253 -39.28 11.94 14.38
C HIS A 253 -38.29 11.94 15.56
N GLN A 254 -38.50 12.77 16.58
CA GLN A 254 -37.60 12.92 17.73
C GLN A 254 -37.37 11.60 18.49
N GLU A 255 -38.34 10.70 18.52
CA GLU A 255 -38.22 9.39 19.21
C GLU A 255 -37.92 8.23 18.24
N GLU A 256 -37.65 8.56 16.99
CA GLU A 256 -37.37 7.53 15.98
C GLU A 256 -36.00 6.89 16.20
N ALA A 257 -35.92 5.59 15.94
CA ALA A 257 -34.66 4.84 15.92
C ALA A 257 -34.14 4.72 14.49
N PHE A 258 -32.83 4.71 14.32
CA PHE A 258 -32.17 4.46 13.05
C PHE A 258 -31.24 3.25 13.22
N GLY A 259 -31.76 2.08 12.92
CA GLY A 259 -31.14 0.82 13.29
C GLY A 259 -30.97 0.69 14.81
N ALA A 260 -29.88 0.10 15.24
CA ALA A 260 -29.53 -0.04 16.67
C ALA A 260 -28.63 1.11 17.18
N SER A 261 -28.34 2.12 16.36
CA SER A 261 -27.41 3.19 16.72
C SER A 261 -27.96 4.08 17.83
N PRO A 262 -27.18 4.32 18.91
CA PRO A 262 -27.58 5.24 19.97
C PRO A 262 -27.37 6.72 19.60
N TYR A 263 -26.67 7.01 18.49
CA TYR A 263 -26.19 8.37 18.15
C TYR A 263 -27.12 9.18 17.25
N LEU A 264 -28.29 8.67 16.87
CA LEU A 264 -29.19 9.37 15.93
C LEU A 264 -29.52 10.79 16.38
N GLN A 265 -29.85 10.97 17.67
CA GLN A 265 -30.27 12.28 18.18
C GLN A 265 -29.12 13.29 18.18
N ASP A 266 -27.91 12.85 18.50
CA ASP A 266 -26.70 13.69 18.46
C ASP A 266 -26.37 14.11 17.03
N VAL A 267 -26.50 13.18 16.08
CA VAL A 267 -26.32 13.47 14.64
C VAL A 267 -27.37 14.45 14.13
N LEU A 268 -28.65 14.28 14.48
CA LEU A 268 -29.70 15.21 14.10
C LEU A 268 -29.50 16.61 14.71
N ALA A 269 -29.01 16.69 15.95
CA ALA A 269 -28.63 17.95 16.58
C ALA A 269 -27.48 18.64 15.83
N LEU A 270 -26.41 17.89 15.50
CA LEU A 270 -25.29 18.38 14.70
C LEU A 270 -25.74 18.91 13.32
N LEU A 271 -26.58 18.16 12.62
CA LEU A 271 -27.11 18.57 11.31
C LEU A 271 -28.02 19.81 11.43
N ALA A 272 -28.72 19.98 12.54
CA ALA A 272 -29.52 21.17 12.80
C ALA A 272 -28.65 22.40 13.07
N GLU A 273 -27.55 22.25 13.81
CA GLU A 273 -26.54 23.31 14.03
C GLU A 273 -25.88 23.74 12.71
N GLN A 274 -25.64 22.80 11.81
CA GLN A 274 -25.10 23.06 10.48
C GLN A 274 -26.13 23.64 9.50
N GLY A 275 -27.39 23.68 9.88
CA GLY A 275 -28.51 24.20 9.06
C GLY A 275 -28.93 23.24 7.94
N GLU A 276 -28.49 21.98 7.94
CA GLU A 276 -28.86 20.98 6.94
C GLU A 276 -30.25 20.40 7.21
N VAL A 277 -30.65 20.31 8.47
CA VAL A 277 -32.03 19.98 8.87
C VAL A 277 -32.61 21.07 9.72
N GLN A 278 -33.95 21.21 9.68
CA GLN A 278 -34.71 22.15 10.52
C GLN A 278 -35.69 21.37 11.38
N ARG A 279 -35.70 21.68 12.68
CA ARG A 279 -36.64 21.10 13.63
C ARG A 279 -37.93 21.89 13.65
N HIS A 280 -39.06 21.22 13.36
CA HIS A 280 -40.42 21.75 13.55
C HIS A 280 -41.22 20.81 14.46
N GLY A 281 -41.47 21.25 15.70
CA GLY A 281 -42.07 20.41 16.73
C GLY A 281 -41.20 19.19 17.04
N GLU A 282 -41.76 18.00 16.87
CA GLU A 282 -41.08 16.70 17.10
C GLU A 282 -40.44 16.13 15.85
N ARG A 283 -40.34 16.87 14.76
CA ARG A 283 -39.79 16.37 13.48
C ARG A 283 -38.62 17.21 12.99
N PHE A 284 -37.68 16.52 12.34
CA PHE A 284 -36.54 17.09 11.65
C PHE A 284 -36.71 16.96 10.14
N PHE A 285 -36.74 18.11 9.44
CA PHE A 285 -36.93 18.21 8.00
C PHE A 285 -35.62 18.60 7.32
N TRP A 286 -35.30 17.94 6.20
CA TRP A 286 -34.19 18.34 5.34
C TRP A 286 -34.45 19.76 4.78
N SER A 287 -33.46 20.66 4.93
CA SER A 287 -33.59 22.08 4.54
C SER A 287 -32.64 22.50 3.43
N SER A 288 -31.66 21.65 3.07
CA SER A 288 -30.71 21.96 2.01
C SER A 288 -31.31 21.69 0.61
N LEU A 289 -30.98 22.54 -0.38
CA LEU A 289 -31.34 22.33 -1.78
C LEU A 289 -30.48 21.22 -2.45
N ARG A 290 -29.38 20.81 -1.85
CA ARG A 290 -28.50 19.76 -2.37
C ARG A 290 -29.00 18.40 -1.92
N HIS A 291 -29.00 17.44 -2.82
CA HIS A 291 -29.30 16.05 -2.46
C HIS A 291 -28.04 15.38 -1.91
N PRO A 292 -28.03 14.96 -0.62
CA PRO A 292 -26.79 14.53 0.05
C PRO A 292 -26.15 13.28 -0.57
N ALA A 293 -26.93 12.36 -1.15
CA ALA A 293 -26.41 11.15 -1.78
C ALA A 293 -25.45 11.42 -2.97
N ARG A 294 -25.42 12.66 -3.50
CA ARG A 294 -24.43 13.03 -4.53
C ARG A 294 -23.04 13.29 -3.95
N GLU A 295 -22.97 13.56 -2.65
CA GLU A 295 -21.75 13.87 -1.91
C GLU A 295 -21.19 12.63 -1.20
N VAL A 296 -22.01 11.56 -1.06
CA VAL A 296 -21.63 10.31 -0.39
C VAL A 296 -20.94 9.35 -1.36
N GLY A 297 -19.65 9.14 -1.17
CA GLY A 297 -18.87 8.16 -1.93
C GLY A 297 -18.95 6.78 -1.32
N LEU A 298 -19.45 5.77 -2.06
CA LEU A 298 -19.48 4.36 -1.58
C LEU A 298 -18.11 3.66 -1.64
N ARG A 299 -17.08 4.29 -2.22
CA ARG A 299 -15.75 3.68 -2.44
C ARG A 299 -14.60 4.47 -1.85
N SER A 300 -14.82 5.72 -1.49
CA SER A 300 -13.79 6.59 -0.92
C SER A 300 -14.44 7.60 0.01
N VAL A 301 -13.80 7.83 1.14
CA VAL A 301 -14.19 8.89 2.05
C VAL A 301 -13.58 10.19 1.51
N GLY A 302 -14.41 11.01 0.83
CA GLY A 302 -14.18 12.43 0.63
C GLY A 302 -13.73 12.91 -0.75
N GLY A 303 -14.39 13.97 -1.21
CA GLY A 303 -13.98 14.96 -2.19
C GLY A 303 -14.13 14.59 -3.67
N ASP A 304 -14.20 15.63 -4.49
CA ASP A 304 -14.20 15.52 -5.94
C ASP A 304 -12.84 14.96 -6.44
N PRO A 305 -12.82 14.15 -7.51
CA PRO A 305 -11.58 13.60 -8.05
C PRO A 305 -10.73 14.69 -8.70
N VAL A 306 -9.40 14.49 -8.67
CA VAL A 306 -8.45 15.29 -9.42
C VAL A 306 -8.42 14.81 -10.87
N VAL A 307 -8.71 15.71 -11.80
CA VAL A 307 -8.73 15.45 -13.23
C VAL A 307 -7.31 15.53 -13.80
N ILE A 308 -6.90 14.50 -14.56
CA ILE A 308 -5.61 14.47 -15.24
C ILE A 308 -5.83 14.82 -16.70
N GLN A 309 -5.22 15.89 -17.16
CA GLN A 309 -5.34 16.33 -18.54
C GLN A 309 -3.99 16.42 -19.25
N ARG A 310 -3.97 16.07 -20.53
CA ARG A 310 -2.81 16.26 -21.38
C ARG A 310 -2.76 17.71 -21.85
N VAL A 311 -1.62 18.36 -21.65
CA VAL A 311 -1.31 19.70 -22.17
C VAL A 311 -0.17 19.59 -23.18
N GLY A 312 -0.12 20.48 -24.17
CA GLY A 312 0.90 20.53 -25.21
C GLY A 312 0.45 20.01 -26.58
N PRO A 313 1.30 20.11 -27.60
CA PRO A 313 0.97 19.72 -28.99
C PRO A 313 0.70 18.21 -29.10
N SER A 314 -0.35 17.87 -29.83
CA SER A 314 -0.65 16.50 -30.22
C SER A 314 -0.12 16.23 -31.63
N PRO A 315 0.47 15.05 -31.92
CA PRO A 315 0.88 14.69 -33.27
C PRO A 315 -0.26 14.73 -34.31
N GLU A 316 -1.50 14.64 -33.84
CA GLU A 316 -2.69 14.53 -34.71
C GLU A 316 -3.52 15.81 -34.85
N ARG A 317 -3.25 16.86 -34.02
CA ARG A 317 -4.04 18.13 -34.06
C ARG A 317 -3.17 19.32 -33.67
N GLU A 318 -2.99 20.26 -34.59
CA GLU A 318 -2.20 21.52 -34.40
C GLU A 318 -2.80 22.52 -33.38
N LYS A 319 -4.05 22.36 -32.97
CA LYS A 319 -4.73 23.19 -31.95
C LYS A 319 -5.65 22.28 -31.13
N SER A 320 -5.14 21.59 -30.12
CA SER A 320 -6.01 20.74 -29.33
C SER A 320 -6.38 21.38 -27.99
N ALA A 321 -7.70 21.39 -27.72
CA ALA A 321 -8.23 21.52 -26.38
C ALA A 321 -7.57 20.48 -25.46
N PRO A 322 -7.45 20.75 -24.14
CA PRO A 322 -6.94 19.79 -23.18
C PRO A 322 -7.63 18.44 -23.33
N CYS A 323 -6.86 17.38 -23.49
CA CYS A 323 -7.39 16.01 -23.62
C CYS A 323 -7.40 15.38 -22.22
N LEU A 324 -8.59 14.98 -21.78
CA LEU A 324 -8.76 14.26 -20.54
C LEU A 324 -8.09 12.89 -20.64
N LEU A 325 -7.12 12.60 -19.75
CA LEU A 325 -6.44 11.30 -19.64
C LEU A 325 -7.13 10.39 -18.63
N GLY A 326 -7.59 10.95 -17.51
CA GLY A 326 -8.20 10.15 -16.46
C GLY A 326 -8.45 10.93 -15.19
N GLU A 327 -8.79 10.22 -14.12
CA GLU A 327 -9.12 10.78 -12.82
C GLU A 327 -8.41 10.01 -11.72
N VAL A 328 -8.08 10.70 -10.63
CA VAL A 328 -7.51 10.11 -9.42
C VAL A 328 -8.19 10.74 -8.19
N ASP A 329 -8.44 9.94 -7.17
CA ASP A 329 -8.96 10.46 -5.91
C ASP A 329 -7.99 11.47 -5.28
N GLN A 330 -8.54 12.47 -4.59
CA GLN A 330 -7.75 13.57 -4.02
C GLN A 330 -6.71 13.08 -3.00
N ALA A 331 -7.02 11.98 -2.29
CA ALA A 331 -6.11 11.41 -1.31
C ALA A 331 -4.86 10.82 -1.96
N SER A 332 -5.01 10.19 -3.13
CA SER A 332 -3.91 9.58 -3.89
C SER A 332 -3.21 10.55 -4.84
N ALA A 333 -3.77 11.75 -5.07
CA ALA A 333 -3.23 12.67 -6.09
C ALA A 333 -1.76 13.04 -5.82
N GLN A 334 -1.40 13.36 -4.57
CA GLN A 334 -0.03 13.69 -4.20
C GLN A 334 0.95 12.52 -4.34
N LEU A 335 0.45 11.28 -4.30
CA LEU A 335 1.27 10.07 -4.48
C LEU A 335 1.44 9.69 -5.94
N LEU A 336 0.42 9.88 -6.78
CA LEU A 336 0.36 9.35 -8.14
C LEU A 336 0.63 10.40 -9.23
N VAL A 337 0.25 11.67 -8.99
CA VAL A 337 0.29 12.76 -9.97
C VAL A 337 0.94 14.03 -9.41
N HIS A 338 1.91 13.88 -8.49
CA HIS A 338 2.74 14.97 -8.00
C HIS A 338 3.55 15.62 -9.13
N GLU A 339 4.05 16.82 -8.93
CA GLU A 339 4.93 17.48 -9.90
C GLU A 339 6.19 16.64 -10.13
N GLY A 340 6.54 16.40 -11.40
CA GLY A 340 7.64 15.52 -11.80
C GLY A 340 7.29 14.03 -11.82
N ALA A 341 6.07 13.63 -11.48
CA ALA A 341 5.62 12.24 -11.60
C ALA A 341 5.56 11.80 -13.07
N ILE A 342 5.88 10.55 -13.31
CA ILE A 342 5.57 9.87 -14.57
C ILE A 342 4.25 9.11 -14.40
N TYR A 343 3.19 9.72 -14.92
CA TYR A 343 1.88 9.09 -14.98
C TYR A 343 1.82 8.14 -16.17
N LEU A 344 1.59 6.87 -15.92
CA LEU A 344 1.48 5.83 -16.94
C LEU A 344 0.00 5.64 -17.31
N HIS A 345 -0.32 5.65 -18.61
CA HIS A 345 -1.68 5.45 -19.08
C HIS A 345 -1.70 4.75 -20.45
N GLY A 346 -2.33 3.58 -20.54
CA GLY A 346 -2.43 2.80 -21.76
C GLY A 346 -1.07 2.33 -22.32
N GLY A 347 -0.06 2.24 -21.48
CA GLY A 347 1.33 1.93 -21.85
C GLY A 347 2.15 3.14 -22.32
N GLN A 348 1.57 4.35 -22.29
CA GLN A 348 2.27 5.60 -22.59
C GLN A 348 2.67 6.32 -21.30
N SER A 349 3.72 7.14 -21.38
CA SER A 349 4.25 7.93 -20.26
C SER A 349 3.91 9.39 -20.42
N TYR A 350 3.49 9.99 -19.31
CA TYR A 350 3.16 11.41 -19.23
C TYR A 350 3.87 12.02 -18.02
N LEU A 351 4.65 13.07 -18.26
CA LEU A 351 5.29 13.86 -17.20
C LEU A 351 4.27 14.86 -16.65
N VAL A 352 3.96 14.76 -15.36
CA VAL A 352 3.13 15.73 -14.66
C VAL A 352 3.95 17.00 -14.42
N GLN A 353 3.51 18.10 -15.00
CA GLN A 353 4.17 19.41 -14.91
C GLN A 353 3.67 20.20 -13.70
N ARG A 354 2.38 20.08 -13.39
CA ARG A 354 1.73 20.81 -12.31
C ARG A 354 0.59 19.99 -11.71
N LEU A 355 0.53 19.98 -10.39
CA LEU A 355 -0.63 19.50 -9.62
C LEU A 355 -1.25 20.69 -8.88
N ASP A 356 -2.51 21.02 -9.23
CA ASP A 356 -3.29 22.08 -8.58
C ASP A 356 -4.44 21.42 -7.80
N LEU A 357 -4.24 21.29 -6.48
CA LEU A 357 -5.23 20.67 -5.58
C LEU A 357 -6.46 21.56 -5.32
N THR A 358 -6.35 22.88 -5.54
CA THR A 358 -7.47 23.80 -5.40
C THR A 358 -8.38 23.72 -6.62
N ALA A 359 -7.78 23.65 -7.82
CA ALA A 359 -8.50 23.48 -9.06
C ALA A 359 -8.85 22.01 -9.36
N LEU A 360 -8.41 21.05 -8.52
CA LEU A 360 -8.55 19.61 -8.69
C LEU A 360 -8.07 19.12 -10.06
N ARG A 361 -6.87 19.56 -10.46
CA ARG A 361 -6.33 19.32 -11.79
C ARG A 361 -4.85 19.01 -11.78
N ALA A 362 -4.47 18.03 -12.60
CA ALA A 362 -3.07 17.72 -12.90
C ALA A 362 -2.81 17.88 -14.41
N ASP A 363 -1.82 18.70 -14.77
CA ASP A 363 -1.41 18.95 -16.15
C ASP A 363 -0.20 18.07 -16.49
N ALA A 364 -0.33 17.26 -17.54
CA ALA A 364 0.69 16.30 -17.95
C ALA A 364 0.99 16.39 -19.45
N THR A 365 2.26 16.15 -19.82
CA THR A 365 2.74 16.11 -21.22
C THR A 365 3.24 14.73 -21.57
N ALA A 366 2.97 14.28 -22.79
CA ALA A 366 3.50 12.99 -23.28
C ALA A 366 5.02 13.04 -23.34
N VAL A 367 5.67 11.99 -22.83
CA VAL A 367 7.13 11.83 -22.85
C VAL A 367 7.50 10.39 -23.19
N ASP A 368 8.67 10.20 -23.78
CA ASP A 368 9.26 8.88 -23.98
C ASP A 368 10.46 8.74 -23.02
N VAL A 369 10.26 7.94 -21.97
CA VAL A 369 11.27 7.74 -20.92
C VAL A 369 11.32 6.27 -20.51
N ASP A 370 12.50 5.80 -20.10
CA ASP A 370 12.75 4.42 -19.67
C ASP A 370 12.64 4.21 -18.14
N TYR A 371 12.07 5.19 -17.44
CA TYR A 371 11.85 5.14 -15.98
C TYR A 371 10.40 5.45 -15.59
N TYR A 372 10.04 5.10 -14.38
CA TYR A 372 8.81 5.52 -13.70
C TYR A 372 9.16 6.21 -12.37
N THR A 373 8.18 6.80 -11.73
CA THR A 373 8.35 7.51 -10.46
C THR A 373 7.54 6.86 -9.36
N GLU A 374 8.07 6.94 -8.14
CA GLU A 374 7.41 6.50 -6.93
C GLU A 374 7.55 7.56 -5.84
N ALA A 375 6.42 8.01 -5.28
CA ALA A 375 6.41 9.00 -4.22
C ALA A 375 6.99 8.42 -2.92
N ILE A 376 7.66 9.28 -2.16
CA ILE A 376 8.18 8.99 -0.83
C ILE A 376 7.33 9.79 0.16
N SER A 377 6.65 9.08 1.04
CA SER A 377 5.87 9.67 2.13
C SER A 377 6.53 9.42 3.49
N ASP A 378 6.29 10.33 4.41
CA ASP A 378 6.65 10.21 5.81
C ASP A 378 5.37 10.17 6.64
N ALA A 379 5.36 9.37 7.70
CA ALA A 379 4.23 9.27 8.62
C ALA A 379 4.71 9.44 10.06
N GLU A 380 3.96 10.19 10.86
CA GLU A 380 4.13 10.32 12.30
C GLU A 380 2.81 9.93 12.97
N VAL A 381 2.87 9.22 14.08
CA VAL A 381 1.70 8.80 14.86
C VAL A 381 1.71 9.52 16.19
N GLU A 382 0.65 10.25 16.48
CA GLU A 382 0.36 10.89 17.76
C GLU A 382 -0.71 10.08 18.50
N LEU A 383 -0.44 9.70 19.75
CA LEU A 383 -1.39 8.97 20.57
C LEU A 383 -2.41 9.95 21.18
N LEU A 384 -3.69 9.75 20.88
CA LEU A 384 -4.80 10.56 21.42
C LEU A 384 -5.40 9.92 22.67
N ALA A 385 -5.70 8.62 22.62
CA ALA A 385 -6.26 7.87 23.74
C ALA A 385 -5.79 6.41 23.74
N CYS A 386 -5.63 5.81 24.91
CA CYS A 386 -5.36 4.38 25.08
C CYS A 386 -6.60 3.71 25.69
N HIS A 387 -7.20 2.77 24.96
CA HIS A 387 -8.41 2.06 25.40
C HIS A 387 -8.09 0.85 26.26
N ALA A 388 -7.05 0.10 25.88
CA ALA A 388 -6.58 -1.03 26.67
C ALA A 388 -5.08 -1.23 26.51
N ALA A 389 -4.43 -1.74 27.56
CA ALA A 389 -3.03 -2.10 27.56
C ALA A 389 -2.80 -3.28 28.50
N ARG A 390 -1.95 -4.25 28.08
CA ARG A 390 -1.54 -5.39 28.89
C ARG A 390 -0.08 -5.75 28.63
N SER A 391 0.61 -6.21 29.65
CA SER A 391 1.95 -6.78 29.50
C SER A 391 1.85 -8.20 28.92
N ALA A 392 2.73 -8.51 27.98
CA ALA A 392 2.80 -9.79 27.32
C ALA A 392 4.27 -10.11 27.03
N GLY A 393 4.85 -11.07 27.76
CA GLY A 393 6.27 -11.40 27.62
C GLY A 393 7.17 -10.16 27.78
N GLY A 394 8.06 -9.97 26.80
CA GLY A 394 8.98 -8.82 26.73
C GLY A 394 8.37 -7.53 26.18
N SER A 395 7.04 -7.45 26.00
CA SER A 395 6.35 -6.32 25.39
C SER A 395 5.11 -5.88 26.17
N LEU A 396 4.57 -4.72 25.77
CA LEU A 396 3.23 -4.27 26.15
C LEU A 396 2.39 -4.17 24.89
N ALA A 397 1.31 -4.94 24.85
CA ALA A 397 0.27 -4.81 23.84
C ALA A 397 -0.70 -3.71 24.25
N ALA A 398 -1.06 -2.83 23.32
CA ALA A 398 -2.07 -1.81 23.58
C ALA A 398 -2.80 -1.42 22.28
N TRP A 399 -3.98 -0.80 22.44
CA TRP A 399 -4.71 -0.20 21.33
C TRP A 399 -5.49 1.03 21.77
N GLY A 400 -5.80 1.91 20.83
CA GLY A 400 -6.53 3.14 21.11
C GLY A 400 -6.60 4.08 19.91
N ASP A 401 -6.96 5.34 20.17
CA ASP A 401 -7.11 6.39 19.16
C ASP A 401 -5.79 7.08 18.89
N VAL A 402 -5.52 7.33 17.61
CA VAL A 402 -4.30 8.00 17.13
C VAL A 402 -4.61 9.03 16.07
N ALA A 403 -3.79 10.07 15.97
CA ALA A 403 -3.71 10.95 14.82
C ALA A 403 -2.47 10.58 13.99
N VAL A 404 -2.71 10.15 12.74
CA VAL A 404 -1.64 9.80 11.79
C VAL A 404 -1.40 10.98 10.86
N HIS A 405 -0.23 11.58 10.96
CA HIS A 405 0.20 12.71 10.14
C HIS A 405 1.06 12.21 8.99
N THR A 406 0.56 12.29 7.77
CA THR A 406 1.29 11.88 6.57
C THR A 406 1.69 13.09 5.71
N GLN A 407 2.86 13.03 5.11
CA GLN A 407 3.36 14.03 4.19
C GLN A 407 4.13 13.37 3.03
N VAL A 408 3.83 13.76 1.79
CA VAL A 408 4.66 13.38 0.65
C VAL A 408 5.85 14.35 0.61
N ILE A 409 7.06 13.80 0.82
CA ILE A 409 8.30 14.56 1.01
C ILE A 409 9.24 14.51 -0.19
N GLY A 410 8.97 13.63 -1.16
CA GLY A 410 9.79 13.46 -2.34
C GLY A 410 9.31 12.34 -3.23
N TYR A 411 10.09 12.07 -4.27
CA TYR A 411 9.89 10.92 -5.14
C TYR A 411 11.21 10.39 -5.65
N ARG A 412 11.24 9.11 -6.01
CA ARG A 412 12.38 8.46 -6.67
C ARG A 412 12.04 8.14 -8.12
N LYS A 413 13.05 8.24 -8.99
CA LYS A 413 12.99 7.74 -10.36
C LYS A 413 13.58 6.34 -10.38
N ILE A 414 12.86 5.40 -10.97
CA ILE A 414 13.22 3.98 -11.00
C ILE A 414 13.28 3.53 -12.45
N LYS A 415 14.40 2.98 -12.87
CA LYS A 415 14.59 2.47 -14.23
C LYS A 415 13.69 1.27 -14.47
N ARG A 416 12.99 1.22 -15.62
CA ARG A 416 12.03 0.14 -15.92
C ARG A 416 12.68 -1.21 -16.09
N THR A 417 13.89 -1.26 -16.66
CA THR A 417 14.56 -2.52 -17.01
C THR A 417 15.30 -3.17 -15.85
N THR A 418 15.98 -2.37 -15.03
CA THR A 418 16.85 -2.85 -13.93
C THR A 418 16.26 -2.63 -12.55
N HIS A 419 15.19 -1.83 -12.44
CA HIS A 419 14.59 -1.38 -11.18
C HIS A 419 15.57 -0.61 -10.26
N GLU A 420 16.66 -0.09 -10.82
CA GLU A 420 17.61 0.77 -10.11
C GLU A 420 17.02 2.16 -9.86
N THR A 421 17.31 2.71 -8.69
CA THR A 421 16.98 4.10 -8.38
C THR A 421 17.93 5.06 -9.08
N LEU A 422 17.45 5.82 -10.06
CA LEU A 422 18.21 6.79 -10.82
C LEU A 422 18.44 8.11 -10.06
N GLY A 423 17.62 8.40 -9.06
CA GLY A 423 17.72 9.60 -8.24
C GLY A 423 16.49 9.82 -7.38
N VAL A 424 16.64 10.66 -6.35
CA VAL A 424 15.59 11.05 -5.42
C VAL A 424 15.43 12.57 -5.47
N TYR A 425 14.18 13.02 -5.56
CA TYR A 425 13.82 14.44 -5.74
C TYR A 425 12.89 14.88 -4.63
N PRO A 426 13.07 16.09 -4.04
CA PRO A 426 12.23 16.58 -2.96
C PRO A 426 10.87 17.06 -3.48
N LEU A 427 9.86 16.91 -2.62
CA LEU A 427 8.54 17.52 -2.72
C LEU A 427 8.22 18.15 -1.37
N ASP A 428 7.39 19.19 -1.36
CA ASP A 428 6.96 19.87 -0.13
C ASP A 428 5.43 20.07 -0.18
N TYR A 429 4.70 18.98 0.04
CA TYR A 429 3.24 19.03 0.17
C TYR A 429 2.82 19.23 1.62
N ALA A 430 1.62 19.77 1.81
CA ALA A 430 1.04 19.94 3.13
C ALA A 430 0.84 18.58 3.82
N ARG A 431 1.01 18.55 5.15
CA ARG A 431 0.66 17.40 5.98
C ARG A 431 -0.84 17.12 5.93
N ARG A 432 -1.19 15.86 5.96
CA ARG A 432 -2.56 15.36 6.09
C ARG A 432 -2.67 14.61 7.40
N THR A 433 -3.75 14.81 8.11
CA THR A 433 -4.04 14.12 9.37
C THR A 433 -5.20 13.16 9.16
N LEU A 434 -5.05 11.95 9.67
CA LEU A 434 -6.07 10.92 9.75
C LEU A 434 -6.25 10.55 11.23
N GLU A 435 -7.40 10.83 11.80
CA GLU A 435 -7.79 10.32 13.11
C GLU A 435 -8.40 8.92 12.95
N THR A 436 -7.80 7.94 13.63
CA THR A 436 -8.17 6.53 13.48
C THR A 436 -7.77 5.72 14.70
N ASN A 437 -8.00 4.40 14.65
CA ASN A 437 -7.51 3.47 15.67
C ASN A 437 -6.17 2.85 15.28
N ALA A 438 -5.37 2.53 16.29
CA ALA A 438 -4.14 1.76 16.14
C ALA A 438 -3.99 0.73 17.27
N TYR A 439 -3.39 -0.39 16.92
CA TYR A 439 -2.74 -1.30 17.84
C TYR A 439 -1.24 -0.99 17.85
N TRP A 440 -0.57 -1.16 19.01
CA TRP A 440 0.88 -1.08 19.07
C TRP A 440 1.50 -2.13 19.99
N CYS A 441 2.68 -2.56 19.58
CA CYS A 441 3.61 -3.35 20.38
C CYS A 441 4.69 -2.42 20.91
N GLU A 442 4.72 -2.21 22.22
CA GLU A 442 5.74 -1.42 22.92
C GLU A 442 6.79 -2.36 23.50
N ILE A 443 8.07 -2.05 23.28
CA ILE A 443 9.18 -2.87 23.76
C ILE A 443 9.45 -2.55 25.23
N ALA A 444 9.45 -3.59 26.07
CA ALA A 444 9.74 -3.41 27.50
C ALA A 444 11.18 -2.90 27.73
N PRO A 445 11.39 -1.97 28.66
CA PRO A 445 12.72 -1.41 28.95
C PRO A 445 13.76 -2.48 29.29
N ALA A 446 13.36 -3.56 29.95
CA ALA A 446 14.25 -4.67 30.27
C ALA A 446 14.78 -5.41 29.02
N VAL A 447 13.93 -5.58 27.99
CA VAL A 447 14.31 -6.17 26.70
C VAL A 447 15.29 -5.26 25.96
N GLN A 448 14.99 -3.95 25.91
CA GLN A 448 15.90 -2.99 25.31
C GLN A 448 17.28 -3.03 25.98
N GLN A 449 17.35 -2.97 27.32
CA GLN A 449 18.60 -3.02 28.06
C GLN A 449 19.37 -4.33 27.84
N ALA A 450 18.68 -5.47 27.80
CA ALA A 450 19.32 -6.77 27.51
C ALA A 450 19.94 -6.82 26.11
N LEU A 451 19.23 -6.28 25.10
CA LEU A 451 19.73 -6.21 23.72
C LEU A 451 20.86 -5.18 23.58
N GLU A 452 20.80 -4.05 24.28
CA GLU A 452 21.90 -3.07 24.34
C GLU A 452 23.16 -3.68 24.93
N ALA A 453 23.05 -4.39 26.06
CA ALA A 453 24.16 -5.09 26.70
C ALA A 453 24.76 -6.18 25.81
N ALA A 454 23.94 -6.84 24.98
CA ALA A 454 24.38 -7.83 24.00
C ALA A 454 24.94 -7.22 22.70
N GLY A 455 24.90 -5.88 22.52
CA GLY A 455 25.30 -5.20 21.28
C GLY A 455 24.38 -5.51 20.10
N LEU A 456 23.10 -5.77 20.37
CA LEU A 456 22.06 -6.14 19.38
C LEU A 456 20.95 -5.10 19.22
N TRP A 457 21.04 -3.96 19.93
CA TRP A 457 20.08 -2.86 19.84
C TRP A 457 20.68 -1.67 19.10
N PHE A 458 20.07 -1.27 17.98
CA PHE A 458 20.52 -0.16 17.12
C PHE A 458 19.39 0.85 16.82
N ASP A 459 18.31 0.78 17.57
CA ASP A 459 17.12 1.62 17.40
C ASP A 459 17.09 2.86 18.33
N SER A 460 18.02 2.96 19.28
CA SER A 460 18.14 4.14 20.14
C SER A 460 18.58 5.37 19.34
N VAL A 461 18.07 6.54 19.71
CA VAL A 461 18.61 7.80 19.24
C VAL A 461 20.05 7.95 19.76
N ASN A 462 20.97 8.33 18.88
CA ASN A 462 22.39 8.38 19.21
C ASN A 462 22.67 9.43 20.30
N ASP A 463 23.36 9.02 21.38
CA ASP A 463 24.16 9.96 22.13
C ASP A 463 25.41 10.28 21.31
N TYR A 464 25.46 11.48 20.76
CA TYR A 464 26.56 11.92 19.88
C TYR A 464 27.83 12.30 20.65
N GLY A 465 27.89 12.09 21.96
CA GLY A 465 29.05 12.38 22.81
C GLY A 465 29.20 13.86 23.18
N PRO A 466 30.12 14.16 24.12
CA PRO A 466 30.25 15.47 24.76
C PRO A 466 30.59 16.62 23.80
N ASN A 467 31.28 16.36 22.68
CA ASN A 467 31.70 17.40 21.71
C ASN A 467 30.64 17.72 20.65
N TRP A 468 29.47 17.07 20.69
CA TRP A 468 28.49 17.17 19.60
C TRP A 468 28.02 18.59 19.33
N GLU A 469 27.65 19.36 20.37
CA GLU A 469 27.14 20.72 20.19
C GLU A 469 28.20 21.66 19.62
N GLU A 470 29.47 21.48 20.00
CA GLU A 470 30.58 22.25 19.44
C GLU A 470 30.77 21.92 17.94
N GLN A 471 30.86 20.65 17.60
CA GLN A 471 31.02 20.21 16.19
C GLN A 471 29.85 20.66 15.32
N ARG A 472 28.64 20.56 15.84
CA ARG A 472 27.43 21.04 15.19
C ARG A 472 27.45 22.54 14.92
N ALA A 473 27.93 23.36 15.85
CA ALA A 473 28.09 24.80 15.68
C ALA A 473 29.13 25.13 14.59
N ILE A 474 30.27 24.42 14.60
CA ILE A 474 31.33 24.59 13.58
C ILE A 474 30.82 24.26 12.19
N VAL A 475 30.12 23.12 12.01
CA VAL A 475 29.55 22.70 10.72
C VAL A 475 28.57 23.74 10.17
N ARG A 476 27.72 24.30 11.02
CA ARG A 476 26.77 25.36 10.67
C ARG A 476 27.48 26.65 10.22
N ALA A 477 28.47 27.06 10.97
CA ALA A 477 29.27 28.25 10.63
C ALA A 477 29.99 28.09 9.28
N ARG A 478 30.60 26.90 9.04
CA ARG A 478 31.27 26.57 7.76
C ARG A 478 30.32 26.58 6.57
N ALA A 479 29.12 26.00 6.75
CA ALA A 479 28.08 25.90 5.72
C ALA A 479 27.32 27.24 5.51
N ARG A 480 27.54 28.25 6.35
CA ARG A 480 26.83 29.55 6.35
C ARG A 480 25.30 29.37 6.32
N GLY A 481 24.79 28.40 7.08
CA GLY A 481 23.36 28.06 7.14
C GLY A 481 22.77 27.55 5.80
N ARG A 482 23.60 27.03 4.89
CA ARG A 482 23.12 26.48 3.61
C ARG A 482 23.26 24.97 3.57
N CYS A 483 22.23 24.31 3.04
CA CYS A 483 22.24 22.87 2.80
C CYS A 483 23.38 22.48 1.84
N ALA A 484 24.23 21.55 2.24
CA ALA A 484 25.36 21.07 1.45
C ALA A 484 24.95 20.36 0.14
N ILE A 485 23.68 19.93 0.02
CA ILE A 485 23.18 19.17 -1.13
C ILE A 485 22.42 20.06 -2.10
N CYS A 486 21.42 20.79 -1.63
CA CYS A 486 20.55 21.59 -2.50
C CYS A 486 20.82 23.10 -2.44
N GLY A 487 21.72 23.55 -1.57
CA GLY A 487 22.06 24.97 -1.41
C GLY A 487 20.99 25.82 -0.70
N ALA A 488 19.85 25.26 -0.31
CA ALA A 488 18.77 26.00 0.33
C ALA A 488 19.26 26.66 1.63
N PRO A 489 18.91 27.94 1.89
CA PRO A 489 19.24 28.62 3.15
C PRO A 489 18.31 28.14 4.28
N GLU A 490 18.75 28.29 5.53
CA GLU A 490 17.89 28.14 6.70
C GLU A 490 16.76 29.17 6.68
N SER A 491 15.56 28.75 7.08
CA SER A 491 14.40 29.66 7.21
C SER A 491 14.36 30.26 8.63
N PRO A 492 13.80 31.47 8.81
CA PRO A 492 13.60 32.03 10.12
C PRO A 492 12.85 31.07 11.05
N GLY A 493 13.45 30.79 12.22
CA GLY A 493 12.88 29.85 13.20
C GLY A 493 13.10 28.37 12.91
N ARG A 494 13.75 28.00 11.79
CA ARG A 494 13.96 26.58 11.42
C ARG A 494 15.40 26.34 10.96
N GLN A 495 16.16 25.71 11.82
CA GLN A 495 17.55 25.35 11.54
C GLN A 495 17.66 24.06 10.72
N HIS A 496 18.73 23.95 9.90
CA HIS A 496 19.09 22.72 9.23
C HIS A 496 19.71 21.68 10.19
N ASP A 497 19.67 20.41 9.80
CA ASP A 497 20.25 19.31 10.56
C ASP A 497 21.71 19.08 10.18
N VAL A 498 22.53 18.64 11.15
CA VAL A 498 23.89 18.16 10.89
C VAL A 498 23.86 16.65 10.75
N HIS A 499 24.28 16.15 9.59
CA HIS A 499 24.26 14.74 9.22
C HIS A 499 25.66 14.15 9.20
N HIS A 500 25.79 12.91 9.72
CA HIS A 500 27.00 12.12 9.62
C HIS A 500 27.03 11.37 8.29
N LYS A 501 28.04 11.60 7.43
CA LYS A 501 28.22 10.91 6.15
C LYS A 501 28.39 9.40 6.34
N ILE A 502 29.23 9.02 7.30
CA ILE A 502 29.30 7.66 7.83
C ILE A 502 28.47 7.65 9.11
N PRO A 503 27.41 6.83 9.20
CA PRO A 503 26.52 6.84 10.34
C PRO A 503 27.25 6.69 11.67
N PHE A 504 26.93 7.57 12.64
CA PHE A 504 27.57 7.65 13.96
C PHE A 504 27.69 6.31 14.67
N ARG A 505 26.63 5.50 14.64
CA ARG A 505 26.55 4.20 15.26
C ARG A 505 27.59 3.16 14.75
N LEU A 506 28.13 3.37 13.54
CA LEU A 506 29.14 2.45 12.98
C LEU A 506 30.51 2.61 13.64
N PHE A 507 30.73 3.71 14.36
CA PHE A 507 31.96 3.91 15.12
C PHE A 507 31.98 3.17 16.46
N GLY A 508 30.84 2.63 16.92
CA GLY A 508 30.78 1.83 18.14
C GLY A 508 31.04 2.63 19.42
N TYR A 509 30.65 3.91 19.44
CA TYR A 509 30.73 4.72 20.66
C TYR A 509 29.81 4.18 21.73
N VAL A 510 30.33 4.02 22.96
CA VAL A 510 29.57 3.68 24.17
C VAL A 510 29.90 4.68 25.26
N PRO A 511 28.91 5.46 25.74
CA PRO A 511 29.09 6.47 26.77
C PRO A 511 29.81 5.92 28.02
N GLY A 512 30.89 6.61 28.43
CA GLY A 512 31.67 6.22 29.61
C GLY A 512 32.61 5.02 29.44
N LEU A 513 32.60 4.38 28.23
CA LEU A 513 33.45 3.21 27.95
C LEU A 513 34.57 3.51 26.94
N ASN A 514 34.31 4.36 25.93
CA ASN A 514 35.29 4.72 24.92
C ASN A 514 35.06 6.14 24.39
N ASP A 515 36.03 6.67 23.62
CA ASP A 515 36.02 8.03 23.06
C ASP A 515 35.81 8.04 21.54
N LEU A 516 35.20 6.98 20.97
CA LEU A 516 35.01 6.83 19.51
C LEU A 516 34.08 7.90 18.92
N TYR A 517 33.34 8.65 19.77
CA TYR A 517 32.60 9.83 19.33
C TYR A 517 33.51 10.90 18.71
N LEU A 518 34.79 10.97 19.12
CA LEU A 518 35.74 11.92 18.55
C LEU A 518 36.03 11.64 17.06
N GLU A 519 36.06 10.37 16.69
CA GLU A 519 36.23 9.96 15.29
C GLU A 519 34.94 10.14 14.48
N ALA A 520 33.81 9.76 15.05
CA ALA A 520 32.51 9.89 14.42
C ALA A 520 32.17 11.35 14.11
N ASN A 521 32.45 12.26 15.05
CA ASN A 521 32.14 13.70 14.97
C ASN A 521 33.25 14.54 14.26
N ARG A 522 34.21 13.90 13.58
CA ARG A 522 35.17 14.68 12.76
C ARG A 522 34.43 15.50 11.73
N LEU A 523 34.89 16.74 11.49
CA LEU A 523 34.26 17.70 10.58
C LEU A 523 34.17 17.19 9.13
N GLU A 524 35.07 16.29 8.72
CA GLU A 524 35.05 15.63 7.42
C GLU A 524 33.86 14.66 7.27
N ASN A 525 33.41 14.08 8.38
CA ASN A 525 32.27 13.18 8.43
C ASN A 525 30.94 13.89 8.58
N LEU A 526 30.95 15.21 8.82
CA LEU A 526 29.75 15.99 9.07
C LEU A 526 29.38 16.90 7.90
N MET A 527 28.10 17.09 7.66
CA MET A 527 27.58 18.06 6.69
C MET A 527 26.25 18.65 7.15
N LEU A 528 26.01 19.93 6.82
CA LEU A 528 24.74 20.60 7.08
C LEU A 528 23.75 20.28 5.98
N VAL A 529 22.55 19.80 6.33
CA VAL A 529 21.51 19.43 5.35
C VAL A 529 20.15 19.93 5.79
N CYS A 530 19.36 20.44 4.82
CA CYS A 530 17.96 20.74 5.10
C CYS A 530 17.19 19.45 5.40
N ARG A 531 16.08 19.57 6.13
CA ARG A 531 15.27 18.41 6.54
C ARG A 531 14.88 17.50 5.37
N GLY A 532 14.53 18.08 4.20
CA GLY A 532 14.22 17.31 3.00
C GLY A 532 15.42 16.54 2.44
N CYS A 533 16.62 17.13 2.44
CA CYS A 533 17.85 16.45 2.04
C CYS A 533 18.33 15.45 3.09
N HIS A 534 18.19 15.76 4.39
CA HIS A 534 18.52 14.87 5.49
C HIS A 534 17.70 13.57 5.40
N ARG A 535 16.38 13.69 5.26
CA ARG A 535 15.51 12.53 5.09
C ARG A 535 15.86 11.70 3.85
N ARG A 536 16.23 12.34 2.72
CA ARG A 536 16.67 11.63 1.52
C ARG A 536 17.90 10.76 1.74
N ILE A 537 18.90 11.31 2.44
CA ILE A 537 20.14 10.59 2.75
C ILE A 537 19.82 9.44 3.72
N GLU A 538 19.05 9.71 4.77
CA GLU A 538 18.66 8.69 5.73
C GLU A 538 17.82 7.58 5.08
N THR A 539 16.93 7.92 4.14
CA THR A 539 16.14 6.91 3.42
C THR A 539 17.01 6.09 2.47
N ALA A 540 18.03 6.69 1.86
CA ALA A 540 18.96 6.01 0.96
C ALA A 540 20.05 5.20 1.69
N GLY A 541 20.40 5.57 2.92
CA GLY A 541 21.46 4.96 3.72
C GLY A 541 20.99 4.32 5.03
N ARG A 542 19.69 4.18 5.24
CA ARG A 542 19.12 3.66 6.49
C ARG A 542 19.22 2.14 6.50
N TYR A 543 20.12 1.62 7.33
CA TYR A 543 20.12 0.19 7.64
C TYR A 543 18.81 -0.18 8.36
N GLN A 544 18.19 -1.26 7.93
CA GLN A 544 17.03 -1.81 8.63
C GLN A 544 17.47 -2.41 9.97
N THR A 545 16.75 -2.08 11.03
CA THR A 545 17.01 -2.50 12.40
C THR A 545 16.10 -3.66 12.81
N GLY A 546 16.22 -4.10 14.06
CA GLY A 546 15.33 -5.12 14.63
C GLY A 546 13.86 -4.67 14.65
N LEU A 547 13.60 -3.39 14.96
CA LEU A 547 12.24 -2.81 14.92
C LEU A 547 11.69 -2.71 13.50
N ASP A 548 12.50 -2.37 12.52
CA ASP A 548 12.06 -2.31 11.12
C ASP A 548 11.67 -3.71 10.61
N GLY A 549 12.45 -4.75 10.99
CA GLY A 549 12.10 -6.13 10.67
C GLY A 549 10.83 -6.60 11.37
N LEU A 550 10.63 -6.24 12.64
CA LEU A 550 9.41 -6.52 13.38
C LEU A 550 8.20 -5.82 12.73
N ALA A 551 8.34 -4.54 12.37
CA ALA A 551 7.29 -3.77 11.71
C ALA A 551 6.90 -4.39 10.36
N TYR A 552 7.89 -4.83 9.58
CA TYR A 552 7.66 -5.53 8.33
C TYR A 552 6.89 -6.83 8.54
N LEU A 553 7.30 -7.65 9.51
CA LEU A 553 6.61 -8.90 9.83
C LEU A 553 5.16 -8.66 10.27
N LEU A 554 4.96 -7.80 11.26
CA LEU A 554 3.63 -7.52 11.77
C LEU A 554 2.70 -6.94 10.68
N SER A 555 3.17 -6.01 9.85
CA SER A 555 2.37 -5.42 8.78
C SER A 555 1.95 -6.41 7.69
N ASN A 556 2.73 -7.48 7.49
CA ASN A 556 2.42 -8.53 6.53
C ASN A 556 1.62 -9.70 7.15
N LEU A 557 1.89 -10.06 8.40
CA LEU A 557 1.17 -11.17 9.06
C LEU A 557 -0.21 -10.75 9.58
N ALA A 558 -0.36 -9.52 10.07
CA ALA A 558 -1.63 -9.04 10.58
C ALA A 558 -2.79 -9.23 9.58
N PRO A 559 -2.67 -8.89 8.26
CA PRO A 559 -3.73 -9.15 7.31
C PRO A 559 -4.15 -10.61 7.17
N LEU A 560 -3.20 -11.56 7.31
CA LEU A 560 -3.51 -13.00 7.27
C LEU A 560 -4.39 -13.44 8.44
N HIS A 561 -4.11 -12.92 9.64
CA HIS A 561 -4.84 -13.27 10.85
C HIS A 561 -6.17 -12.53 10.98
N LEU A 562 -6.22 -11.27 10.52
CA LEU A 562 -7.44 -10.46 10.49
C LEU A 562 -8.35 -10.82 9.31
N MET A 563 -7.81 -11.50 8.30
CA MET A 563 -8.51 -11.76 7.04
C MET A 563 -8.99 -10.44 6.40
N CYS A 564 -8.09 -9.44 6.28
CA CYS A 564 -8.35 -8.12 5.69
C CYS A 564 -7.39 -7.81 4.55
N ASP A 565 -7.68 -6.76 3.75
CA ASP A 565 -6.76 -6.29 2.72
C ASP A 565 -5.51 -5.65 3.39
N PRO A 566 -4.29 -5.99 2.96
CA PRO A 566 -3.07 -5.32 3.45
C PRO A 566 -3.10 -3.79 3.29
N GLY A 567 -3.88 -3.27 2.35
CA GLY A 567 -4.11 -1.85 2.16
C GLY A 567 -4.92 -1.17 3.26
N ASP A 568 -5.67 -1.93 4.07
CA ASP A 568 -6.48 -1.38 5.18
C ASP A 568 -5.63 -0.97 6.38
N LEU A 569 -4.41 -1.49 6.48
CA LEU A 569 -3.49 -1.21 7.57
C LEU A 569 -2.29 -0.38 7.12
N GLY A 570 -1.85 0.51 7.99
CA GLY A 570 -0.58 1.21 7.88
C GLY A 570 0.35 0.82 9.03
N VAL A 571 1.65 1.01 8.84
CA VAL A 571 2.67 0.71 9.86
C VAL A 571 3.52 1.94 10.13
N HIS A 572 3.86 2.14 11.41
CA HIS A 572 4.80 3.18 11.84
C HIS A 572 5.69 2.67 12.97
N VAL A 573 6.99 3.04 12.91
CA VAL A 573 7.99 2.70 13.93
C VAL A 573 8.38 3.96 14.70
N ALA A 574 7.97 4.04 15.97
CA ALA A 574 8.43 5.04 16.89
C ALA A 574 9.63 4.50 17.69
N ARG A 575 10.81 5.10 17.51
CA ARG A 575 12.06 4.60 18.12
C ARG A 575 12.30 5.07 19.55
N GLY A 576 11.37 5.81 20.14
CA GLY A 576 11.49 6.43 21.45
C GLY A 576 12.35 7.70 21.43
N ASP A 577 12.25 8.51 22.49
CA ASP A 577 13.11 9.68 22.69
C ASP A 577 14.37 9.30 23.47
N PRO A 578 15.53 9.95 23.20
CA PRO A 578 16.75 9.71 23.97
C PRO A 578 16.53 10.11 25.44
N ILE A 579 17.05 9.28 26.31
CA ILE A 579 17.12 9.56 27.76
C ILE A 579 17.87 10.90 27.94
N GLY A 580 17.15 11.98 28.23
CA GLY A 580 17.79 13.26 28.63
C GLY A 580 17.19 14.56 28.08
N ARG A 581 16.22 14.57 27.17
CA ARG A 581 15.71 15.82 26.57
C ARG A 581 14.27 16.23 26.92
N ALA A 582 13.50 15.40 27.60
CA ALA A 582 12.18 15.78 28.09
C ALA A 582 12.18 15.94 29.57
N GLU A 583 11.65 17.08 30.08
CA GLU A 583 11.32 17.25 31.46
C GLU A 583 10.38 16.14 31.93
N ALA A 584 10.72 15.50 33.00
CA ALA A 584 10.32 14.20 33.47
C ALA A 584 8.84 14.08 33.89
N SER A 585 7.88 14.00 32.98
CA SER A 585 6.52 13.64 33.39
C SER A 585 5.94 12.36 32.78
N ASP A 586 6.51 11.81 31.71
CA ASP A 586 5.93 10.57 31.15
C ASP A 586 6.98 9.59 30.60
N ALA A 587 7.38 8.62 31.43
CA ALA A 587 8.27 7.53 31.01
C ALA A 587 7.66 6.67 29.87
N ARG A 588 6.32 6.68 29.72
CA ARG A 588 5.60 5.97 28.65
C ARG A 588 5.76 6.63 27.27
N ALA A 589 6.03 7.93 27.18
CA ALA A 589 6.26 8.61 25.91
C ALA A 589 7.60 8.21 25.23
N ARG A 590 8.45 7.45 25.92
CA ARG A 590 9.86 7.18 25.55
C ARG A 590 10.13 5.77 25.03
N ALA A 591 9.22 4.83 25.22
CA ALA A 591 9.46 3.43 24.84
C ALA A 591 9.36 3.24 23.32
N PRO A 592 10.23 2.41 22.72
CA PRO A 592 10.13 2.06 21.30
C PRO A 592 8.84 1.30 21.02
N ARG A 593 8.16 1.65 19.91
CA ARG A 593 6.85 1.09 19.54
C ARG A 593 6.78 0.79 18.06
N VAL A 594 6.07 -0.29 17.73
CA VAL A 594 5.59 -0.57 16.37
C VAL A 594 4.07 -0.42 16.36
N TYR A 595 3.58 0.55 15.61
CA TYR A 595 2.16 0.81 15.44
C TYR A 595 1.66 0.13 14.16
N LEU A 596 0.50 -0.54 14.25
CA LEU A 596 -0.35 -0.88 13.12
C LEU A 596 -1.63 -0.06 13.23
N TYR A 597 -1.84 0.88 12.31
CA TYR A 597 -3.00 1.77 12.32
C TYR A 597 -3.95 1.47 11.17
N GLU A 598 -5.23 1.70 11.39
CA GLU A 598 -6.26 1.54 10.37
C GLU A 598 -6.25 2.74 9.43
N ARG A 599 -6.39 2.50 8.12
CA ARG A 599 -6.38 3.59 7.12
C ARG A 599 -7.75 4.21 6.88
N THR A 600 -8.73 3.79 7.64
CA THR A 600 -10.11 4.29 7.61
C THR A 600 -10.33 5.26 8.77
N PRO A 601 -10.94 6.45 8.55
CA PRO A 601 -11.30 7.35 9.63
C PRO A 601 -12.16 6.65 10.70
N ALA A 602 -11.89 6.94 11.96
CA ALA A 602 -12.54 6.33 13.13
C ALA A 602 -12.39 4.80 13.23
N GLY A 603 -11.60 4.16 12.36
CA GLY A 603 -11.31 2.73 12.39
C GLY A 603 -12.48 1.81 12.02
N LEU A 604 -12.18 0.52 11.87
CA LEU A 604 -13.12 -0.57 11.56
C LEU A 604 -13.14 -1.65 12.66
N GLY A 605 -12.33 -1.46 13.72
CA GLY A 605 -12.21 -2.40 14.83
C GLY A 605 -11.09 -3.44 14.68
N PHE A 606 -10.23 -3.32 13.68
CA PHE A 606 -9.07 -4.22 13.52
C PHE A 606 -8.05 -4.06 14.66
N SER A 607 -7.90 -2.86 15.18
CA SER A 607 -6.94 -2.56 16.24
C SER A 607 -7.23 -3.30 17.55
N ALA A 608 -8.50 -3.45 17.92
CA ALA A 608 -8.92 -4.26 19.06
C ALA A 608 -8.63 -5.76 18.83
N LEU A 609 -8.91 -6.27 17.61
CA LEU A 609 -8.61 -7.67 17.25
C LEU A 609 -7.11 -7.94 17.25
N LEU A 610 -6.28 -7.00 16.77
CA LEU A 610 -4.81 -7.12 16.79
C LEU A 610 -4.28 -7.16 18.24
N TYR A 611 -4.88 -6.39 19.13
CA TYR A 611 -4.56 -6.44 20.55
C TYR A 611 -4.81 -7.84 21.14
N ASP A 612 -5.91 -8.49 20.79
CA ASP A 612 -6.22 -9.86 21.23
C ASP A 612 -5.29 -10.90 20.58
N LEU A 613 -4.83 -10.67 19.36
CA LEU A 613 -3.94 -11.55 18.58
C LEU A 613 -2.44 -11.31 18.84
N HIS A 614 -2.07 -10.46 19.77
CA HIS A 614 -0.69 -9.99 19.99
C HIS A 614 0.34 -11.13 20.06
N GLU A 615 0.14 -12.10 20.94
CA GLU A 615 1.06 -13.22 21.12
C GLU A 615 1.13 -14.10 19.87
N THR A 616 -0.01 -14.40 19.28
CA THR A 616 -0.10 -15.19 18.03
C THR A 616 0.70 -14.54 16.89
N LEU A 617 0.63 -13.22 16.78
CA LEU A 617 1.38 -12.45 15.77
C LEU A 617 2.88 -12.48 16.01
N LEU A 618 3.32 -12.37 17.27
CA LEU A 618 4.74 -12.43 17.63
C LEU A 618 5.32 -13.84 17.41
N GLU A 619 4.58 -14.90 17.76
CA GLU A 619 4.96 -16.30 17.52
C GLU A 619 5.06 -16.57 16.02
N ALA A 620 4.05 -16.15 15.23
CA ALA A 620 4.09 -16.30 13.77
C ALA A 620 5.24 -15.52 13.13
N ALA A 621 5.56 -14.33 13.65
CA ALA A 621 6.71 -13.54 13.23
C ALA A 621 8.04 -14.27 13.52
N LEU A 622 8.20 -14.80 14.72
CA LEU A 622 9.38 -15.56 15.14
C LEU A 622 9.59 -16.79 14.25
N GLU A 623 8.54 -17.58 14.03
CA GLU A 623 8.58 -18.76 13.16
C GLU A 623 8.93 -18.39 11.71
N SER A 624 8.36 -17.32 11.17
CA SER A 624 8.67 -16.84 9.81
C SER A 624 10.15 -16.49 9.61
N VAL A 625 10.80 -15.92 10.64
CA VAL A 625 12.23 -15.58 10.58
C VAL A 625 13.10 -16.83 10.75
N ARG A 626 12.74 -17.73 11.68
CA ARG A 626 13.49 -18.97 11.97
C ARG A 626 13.46 -19.94 10.79
N SER A 627 12.30 -20.13 10.17
CA SER A 627 12.14 -21.07 9.05
C SER A 627 12.73 -20.57 7.74
N CYS A 628 13.09 -19.28 7.63
CA CYS A 628 13.66 -18.73 6.41
C CYS A 628 15.13 -19.16 6.20
N ALA A 629 15.43 -19.73 5.04
CA ALA A 629 16.77 -20.24 4.72
C ALA A 629 17.82 -19.16 4.39
N CYS A 630 17.43 -17.88 4.22
CA CYS A 630 18.38 -16.80 3.92
C CYS A 630 19.36 -16.55 5.07
N ALA A 631 20.58 -16.10 4.77
CA ALA A 631 21.60 -15.87 5.78
C ALA A 631 21.41 -14.55 6.55
N HIS A 632 21.09 -13.46 5.84
CA HIS A 632 21.19 -12.10 6.38
C HIS A 632 19.86 -11.35 6.47
N GLY A 633 18.83 -11.88 5.86
CA GLY A 633 17.52 -11.30 5.69
C GLY A 633 17.12 -11.25 4.22
N CYS A 634 15.83 -11.32 3.96
CA CYS A 634 15.27 -11.26 2.61
C CYS A 634 13.82 -10.77 2.63
N PRO A 635 13.24 -10.41 1.48
CA PRO A 635 11.85 -9.97 1.42
C PRO A 635 10.83 -10.98 1.97
N ALA A 636 11.18 -12.27 2.04
CA ALA A 636 10.31 -13.32 2.58
C ALA A 636 10.34 -13.43 4.13
N CYS A 637 11.19 -12.66 4.82
CA CYS A 637 11.26 -12.72 6.30
C CYS A 637 11.29 -11.33 6.95
N VAL A 638 12.30 -10.49 6.70
CA VAL A 638 12.48 -9.20 7.39
C VAL A 638 12.41 -7.99 6.46
N GLY A 639 11.99 -8.20 5.22
CA GLY A 639 11.93 -7.17 4.18
C GLY A 639 13.20 -7.09 3.33
N PRO A 640 13.19 -6.17 2.32
CA PRO A 640 14.34 -5.95 1.45
C PRO A 640 15.54 -5.47 2.28
N VAL A 641 16.70 -6.11 2.12
CA VAL A 641 17.94 -5.77 2.83
C VAL A 641 18.88 -5.04 1.88
N LEU A 642 19.61 -4.04 2.38
CA LEU A 642 20.59 -3.29 1.60
C LEU A 642 21.85 -4.14 1.37
N ASP A 643 22.43 -4.06 0.15
CA ASP A 643 23.58 -4.87 -0.26
C ASP A 643 24.86 -4.66 0.58
N ASP A 644 25.05 -3.45 1.10
CA ASP A 644 26.23 -3.04 1.85
C ASP A 644 26.06 -3.04 3.38
N GLN A 645 25.11 -3.84 3.90
CA GLN A 645 24.85 -3.89 5.34
C GLN A 645 25.99 -4.59 6.08
N PRO A 646 26.64 -3.91 7.05
CA PRO A 646 27.67 -4.55 7.87
C PRO A 646 27.13 -5.77 8.60
N LEU A 647 27.96 -6.82 8.79
CA LEU A 647 27.58 -8.06 9.50
C LEU A 647 26.92 -7.82 10.87
N GLN A 648 27.34 -6.76 11.55
CA GLN A 648 26.81 -6.37 12.87
C GLN A 648 25.36 -5.86 12.82
N LEU A 649 24.94 -5.32 11.66
CA LEU A 649 23.64 -4.70 11.43
C LEU A 649 22.70 -5.56 10.58
N GLN A 650 22.95 -6.87 10.51
CA GLN A 650 22.09 -7.79 9.75
C GLN A 650 20.68 -7.80 10.33
N THR A 651 19.73 -7.29 9.57
CA THR A 651 18.32 -7.13 9.98
C THR A 651 17.73 -8.44 10.50
N LYS A 652 17.99 -9.57 9.84
CA LYS A 652 17.48 -10.87 10.29
C LYS A 652 17.96 -11.23 11.69
N ARG A 653 19.26 -11.06 11.97
CA ARG A 653 19.85 -11.34 13.29
C ARG A 653 19.25 -10.45 14.38
N LEU A 654 19.11 -9.14 14.09
CA LEU A 654 18.56 -8.17 15.04
C LEU A 654 17.07 -8.43 15.31
N THR A 655 16.31 -8.71 14.27
CA THR A 655 14.89 -9.02 14.38
C THR A 655 14.66 -10.33 15.14
N LEU A 656 15.47 -11.35 14.86
CA LEU A 656 15.38 -12.64 15.56
C LEU A 656 15.66 -12.48 17.05
N ALA A 657 16.75 -11.76 17.41
CA ALA A 657 17.10 -11.50 18.80
C ALA A 657 16.02 -10.71 19.54
N LEU A 658 15.40 -9.73 18.88
CA LEU A 658 14.29 -8.98 19.44
C LEU A 658 13.07 -9.91 19.66
N LEU A 659 12.65 -10.66 18.66
CA LEU A 659 11.49 -11.56 18.75
C LEU A 659 11.66 -12.63 19.83
N GLU A 660 12.87 -13.19 19.99
CA GLU A 660 13.17 -14.17 21.04
C GLU A 660 12.97 -13.59 22.45
N GLN A 661 13.25 -12.31 22.66
CA GLN A 661 12.99 -11.62 23.91
C GLN A 661 11.52 -11.23 24.10
N LEU A 662 10.78 -11.01 23.03
CA LEU A 662 9.36 -10.63 23.10
C LEU A 662 8.45 -11.83 23.37
N VAL A 663 8.83 -13.01 22.85
CA VAL A 663 8.04 -14.26 22.99
C VAL A 663 8.43 -15.05 24.24
N ALA A 664 9.62 -14.79 24.83
CA ALA A 664 10.06 -15.41 26.08
C ALA A 664 9.22 -14.92 27.26
#